data_dbf8adb24fc9c2e8c1f1b99bec1fcb68
#
_entry.id   dbf8adb24fc9c2e8c1f1b99bec1fcb68
#
_cell.length_a   1.000
_cell.length_b   1.000
_cell.length_c   1.000
_cell.angle_alpha   90.00
_cell.angle_beta   90.00
_cell.angle_gamma   90.00
#
_symmetry.space_group_name_H-M   'P 1'
#
loop_
_entity.id
_entity.type
_entity.pdbx_description
1 polymer ?
#
loop_
_entity_poly.entity_id
_entity_poly.type
_entity_poly.pdbx_seq_one_letter_code
_entity_poly.pdbx_strand_id
1 'polypeptide(L)'
;MLLGVILANCVSVLNAADADEETQLIGILQRADGGASPQQVGDACDRLQRIGTARSVPDLVKLLNGTPQLAQSARQALETMPDPAAGQALIDALGATEGLAKAGVATSLGMRREVRAVPALAGLLGNANTNIATAAAAALGKIGGTDALSALQSALPSAREPVRSAVVDGLLACANHLLEDGNTAAATAALQPLTDTKEKDFVRIAAFRGLIQAAGPRGLKLATDALAGNDGAAQVAALQLARDLPGAEATRALAALLAGAPPAVQAALLEALNQRGDPSAAGAILPLAASPELPVRIAALTALGRLADAQATPVLLNAAASTDPALQKAAREALLVLHRGDVTESLLAQLSSAQGSVQAEVIRALSGRAETSAVPRLLDLAARGDDGTRVACLRALAALGDASQIEPLAQLLLSARNEAVRNEAQRALGTVCQRVQAGGGRFDYAPILRGLAAEGRNPEGRAALLQVCSLFVDPQVRSAMRVALKETEVRVRDAAIRAVCDSRDPEFLPDLLAVVRNTQEASYRALAIRGYVRLVTEENGARAAGKSAVELLKPLLAVASHPEEKRVVLAALATVPDLEALNLVSPMLGEATVKEEAAQAILQIAPATAGAHPQETKEALRRVLDATESAESRNRAVTIARQIEQMADYLTAWQMAGPYRETGKDYAALFDLVFPPETPGARDVSWKPLPAGADPARPWLLDLLKALGGEQAVAYARTAVFSEKEQSAVLELGSDDGAKVWLNGKLVHANNVARPITPGSDKVPVTLCAGWNPLLLKITQNNLGWEFSARLVRPDGARLEGLRVEPGRRE
;
A
#
# COMPACT_ATOMS: atom_id res chain seq x y z
N MET A 1 -49.23 -25.23 -14.71
CA MET A 1 -50.32 -24.28 -14.82
C MET A 1 -50.38 -23.24 -13.68
N LEU A 2 -50.16 -23.57 -12.43
CA LEU A 2 -50.21 -22.59 -11.33
C LEU A 2 -49.08 -21.52 -11.39
N LEU A 3 -47.83 -21.90 -11.78
CA LEU A 3 -46.72 -20.95 -11.89
C LEU A 3 -46.90 -19.89 -13.00
N GLY A 4 -47.56 -20.25 -14.11
CA GLY A 4 -47.89 -19.36 -15.20
C GLY A 4 -48.96 -18.32 -14.82
N VAL A 5 -49.92 -18.69 -13.99
CA VAL A 5 -50.97 -17.78 -13.51
C VAL A 5 -50.44 -16.81 -12.46
N ILE A 6 -49.50 -17.25 -11.60
CA ILE A 6 -48.87 -16.37 -10.62
C ILE A 6 -47.93 -15.35 -11.31
N LEU A 7 -47.14 -15.76 -12.31
CA LEU A 7 -46.31 -14.85 -13.11
C LEU A 7 -47.17 -13.83 -13.89
N ALA A 8 -48.27 -14.27 -14.52
CA ALA A 8 -49.16 -13.38 -15.25
C ALA A 8 -49.86 -12.39 -14.31
N ASN A 9 -50.24 -12.77 -13.11
CA ASN A 9 -50.81 -11.86 -12.11
C ASN A 9 -49.79 -10.90 -11.52
N CYS A 10 -48.56 -11.34 -11.28
CA CYS A 10 -47.48 -10.41 -10.82
C CYS A 10 -47.10 -9.39 -11.87
N VAL A 11 -47.04 -9.76 -13.14
CA VAL A 11 -46.77 -8.82 -14.27
C VAL A 11 -47.92 -7.84 -14.43
N SER A 12 -49.19 -8.27 -14.28
CA SER A 12 -50.32 -7.36 -14.39
C SER A 12 -50.44 -6.37 -13.21
N VAL A 13 -50.09 -6.77 -12.01
CA VAL A 13 -50.06 -5.87 -10.83
C VAL A 13 -48.88 -4.87 -10.89
N LEU A 14 -47.73 -5.27 -11.38
CA LEU A 14 -46.61 -4.36 -11.63
C LEU A 14 -46.96 -3.31 -12.71
N ASN A 15 -47.57 -3.72 -13.80
CA ASN A 15 -48.02 -2.81 -14.86
C ASN A 15 -49.13 -1.83 -14.40
N ALA A 16 -49.99 -2.20 -13.46
CA ALA A 16 -50.99 -1.31 -12.92
C ALA A 16 -50.39 -0.25 -11.97
N ALA A 17 -49.43 -0.63 -11.15
CA ALA A 17 -48.73 0.30 -10.26
C ALA A 17 -47.90 1.32 -11.05
N ASP A 18 -47.21 0.87 -12.11
CA ASP A 18 -46.47 1.78 -13.00
C ASP A 18 -47.38 2.75 -13.76
N ALA A 19 -48.58 2.34 -14.15
CA ALA A 19 -49.54 3.20 -14.81
C ALA A 19 -50.13 4.31 -13.90
N ASP A 20 -50.34 4.00 -12.62
CA ASP A 20 -50.75 4.98 -11.61
C ASP A 20 -49.65 5.95 -11.28
N GLU A 21 -48.39 5.47 -11.15
CA GLU A 21 -47.20 6.28 -10.96
C GLU A 21 -46.95 7.20 -12.16
N GLU A 22 -47.04 6.70 -13.39
CA GLU A 22 -46.93 7.52 -14.60
C GLU A 22 -47.96 8.66 -14.61
N THR A 23 -49.20 8.42 -14.19
CA THR A 23 -50.23 9.46 -14.11
C THR A 23 -49.85 10.57 -13.12
N GLN A 24 -49.27 10.22 -11.98
CA GLN A 24 -48.78 11.20 -11.00
C GLN A 24 -47.63 12.02 -11.55
N LEU A 25 -46.67 11.37 -12.23
CA LEU A 25 -45.50 12.03 -12.84
C LEU A 25 -45.93 12.98 -13.96
N ILE A 26 -46.90 12.61 -14.82
CA ILE A 26 -47.50 13.48 -15.81
C ILE A 26 -48.10 14.73 -15.15
N GLY A 27 -48.81 14.55 -14.02
CA GLY A 27 -49.33 15.67 -13.24
C GLY A 27 -48.23 16.64 -12.71
N ILE A 28 -47.03 16.16 -12.45
CA ILE A 28 -45.86 17.00 -12.10
C ILE A 28 -45.37 17.77 -13.33
N LEU A 29 -45.20 17.09 -14.50
CA LEU A 29 -44.78 17.74 -15.74
C LEU A 29 -45.72 18.86 -16.17
N GLN A 30 -47.03 18.66 -16.02
CA GLN A 30 -48.06 19.67 -16.37
C GLN A 30 -48.02 20.93 -15.50
N ARG A 31 -47.37 20.86 -14.32
CA ARG A 31 -47.18 22.00 -13.43
C ARG A 31 -45.76 22.60 -13.53
N ALA A 32 -44.97 22.24 -14.55
CA ALA A 32 -43.61 22.75 -14.74
C ALA A 32 -43.57 24.31 -14.90
N ASP A 33 -44.62 24.92 -15.38
CA ASP A 33 -44.69 26.36 -15.61
C ASP A 33 -45.04 27.20 -14.35
N GLY A 34 -44.82 26.69 -13.14
CA GLY A 34 -44.95 27.47 -11.90
C GLY A 34 -45.57 26.75 -10.69
N GLY A 35 -46.00 25.49 -10.85
CA GLY A 35 -46.55 24.68 -9.75
C GLY A 35 -45.65 23.56 -9.23
N ALA A 36 -44.56 23.24 -9.94
CA ALA A 36 -43.59 22.27 -9.54
C ALA A 36 -42.17 22.87 -9.59
N SER A 37 -41.29 22.46 -8.67
CA SER A 37 -39.90 22.91 -8.72
C SER A 37 -39.12 22.22 -9.86
N PRO A 38 -38.06 22.87 -10.41
CA PRO A 38 -37.23 22.24 -11.44
C PRO A 38 -36.68 20.86 -11.02
N GLN A 39 -36.41 20.68 -9.74
CA GLN A 39 -35.99 19.40 -9.18
C GLN A 39 -37.09 18.35 -9.31
N GLN A 40 -38.30 18.66 -8.90
CA GLN A 40 -39.43 17.72 -9.00
C GLN A 40 -39.71 17.30 -10.45
N VAL A 41 -39.58 18.24 -11.40
CA VAL A 41 -39.75 17.96 -12.84
C VAL A 41 -38.59 17.06 -13.34
N GLY A 42 -37.36 17.33 -12.88
CA GLY A 42 -36.21 16.50 -13.20
C GLY A 42 -36.38 15.06 -12.71
N ASP A 43 -36.74 14.89 -11.43
CA ASP A 43 -36.99 13.58 -10.82
C ASP A 43 -38.11 12.81 -11.53
N ALA A 44 -39.17 13.53 -11.97
CA ALA A 44 -40.24 12.94 -12.75
C ALA A 44 -39.74 12.47 -14.13
N CYS A 45 -38.92 13.26 -14.82
CA CYS A 45 -38.29 12.87 -16.09
C CYS A 45 -37.42 11.63 -15.92
N ASP A 46 -36.61 11.58 -14.86
CA ASP A 46 -35.72 10.44 -14.58
C ASP A 46 -36.50 9.15 -14.32
N ARG A 47 -37.65 9.25 -13.68
CA ARG A 47 -38.48 8.08 -13.45
C ARG A 47 -39.19 7.62 -14.73
N LEU A 48 -39.67 8.57 -15.54
CA LEU A 48 -40.33 8.29 -16.82
C LEU A 48 -39.40 7.67 -17.88
N GLN A 49 -38.10 7.78 -17.73
CA GLN A 49 -37.14 7.04 -18.54
C GLN A 49 -37.39 5.51 -18.53
N ARG A 50 -37.91 5.00 -17.45
CA ARG A 50 -38.08 3.53 -17.22
C ARG A 50 -39.51 3.08 -17.42
N ILE A 51 -40.51 3.88 -16.94
CA ILE A 51 -41.88 3.45 -16.89
C ILE A 51 -42.78 4.21 -17.87
N GLY A 52 -42.26 5.30 -18.49
CA GLY A 52 -43.03 6.14 -19.35
C GLY A 52 -43.54 5.44 -20.62
N THR A 53 -44.78 5.78 -20.98
CA THR A 53 -45.46 5.27 -22.17
C THR A 53 -45.83 6.44 -23.11
N ALA A 54 -46.50 6.15 -24.25
CA ALA A 54 -47.01 7.18 -25.13
C ALA A 54 -47.84 8.27 -24.44
N ARG A 55 -48.38 8.02 -23.23
CA ARG A 55 -49.18 8.97 -22.45
C ARG A 55 -48.39 10.16 -21.93
N SER A 56 -47.13 9.92 -21.48
CA SER A 56 -46.23 10.95 -20.92
C SER A 56 -45.50 11.74 -22.00
N VAL A 57 -45.38 11.22 -23.20
CA VAL A 57 -44.65 11.84 -24.34
C VAL A 57 -45.07 13.28 -24.62
N PRO A 58 -46.39 13.63 -24.75
CA PRO A 58 -46.81 14.99 -25.06
C PRO A 58 -46.32 16.03 -24.05
N ASP A 59 -46.34 15.72 -22.76
CA ASP A 59 -45.93 16.65 -21.70
C ASP A 59 -44.38 16.75 -21.63
N LEU A 60 -43.64 15.68 -21.90
CA LEU A 60 -42.17 15.73 -22.07
C LEU A 60 -41.78 16.60 -23.27
N VAL A 61 -42.49 16.51 -24.39
CA VAL A 61 -42.21 17.31 -25.61
C VAL A 61 -42.38 18.83 -25.35
N LYS A 62 -43.33 19.24 -24.53
CA LYS A 62 -43.52 20.67 -24.17
C LYS A 62 -42.28 21.24 -23.48
N LEU A 63 -41.58 20.43 -22.67
CA LEU A 63 -40.39 20.84 -21.94
C LEU A 63 -39.15 21.00 -22.83
N LEU A 64 -39.13 20.48 -24.07
CA LEU A 64 -37.98 20.58 -24.99
C LEU A 64 -37.62 22.03 -25.37
N ASN A 65 -38.59 22.95 -25.32
CA ASN A 65 -38.39 24.37 -25.54
C ASN A 65 -38.34 25.20 -24.24
N GLY A 66 -38.29 24.54 -23.07
CA GLY A 66 -38.19 25.16 -21.75
C GLY A 66 -36.77 25.64 -21.41
N THR A 67 -36.50 25.79 -20.11
CA THR A 67 -35.13 26.12 -19.66
C THR A 67 -34.14 25.02 -20.07
N PRO A 68 -32.83 25.32 -20.22
CA PRO A 68 -31.86 24.33 -20.66
C PRO A 68 -31.84 23.06 -19.81
N GLN A 69 -32.07 23.18 -18.49
CA GLN A 69 -32.15 22.05 -17.57
C GLN A 69 -33.36 21.15 -17.82
N LEU A 70 -34.56 21.76 -17.91
CA LEU A 70 -35.81 21.04 -18.18
C LEU A 70 -35.78 20.36 -19.57
N ALA A 71 -35.30 21.08 -20.59
CA ALA A 71 -35.12 20.53 -21.92
C ALA A 71 -34.15 19.34 -21.95
N GLN A 72 -33.09 19.37 -21.14
CA GLN A 72 -32.16 18.25 -21.01
C GLN A 72 -32.83 17.04 -20.35
N SER A 73 -33.50 17.23 -19.21
CA SER A 73 -34.19 16.15 -18.49
C SER A 73 -35.27 15.49 -19.38
N ALA A 74 -36.05 16.28 -20.07
CA ALA A 74 -37.10 15.80 -20.98
C ALA A 74 -36.48 15.00 -22.16
N ARG A 75 -35.39 15.48 -22.76
CA ARG A 75 -34.68 14.76 -23.83
C ARG A 75 -34.12 13.43 -23.34
N GLN A 76 -33.50 13.39 -22.14
CA GLN A 76 -32.99 12.16 -21.55
C GLN A 76 -34.13 11.15 -21.30
N ALA A 77 -35.27 11.63 -20.83
CA ALA A 77 -36.44 10.77 -20.65
C ALA A 77 -36.92 10.17 -22.00
N LEU A 78 -37.12 10.99 -23.04
CA LEU A 78 -37.52 10.52 -24.37
C LEU A 78 -36.44 9.65 -25.06
N GLU A 79 -35.15 9.89 -24.74
CA GLU A 79 -34.01 9.16 -25.31
C GLU A 79 -33.99 7.67 -24.89
N THR A 80 -34.29 7.40 -23.64
CA THR A 80 -34.17 6.04 -23.07
C THR A 80 -35.53 5.35 -22.88
N MET A 81 -36.62 6.07 -22.94
CA MET A 81 -37.99 5.53 -22.83
C MET A 81 -38.21 4.38 -23.82
N PRO A 82 -38.74 3.22 -23.39
CA PRO A 82 -38.92 2.07 -24.28
C PRO A 82 -39.99 2.28 -25.37
N ASP A 83 -40.99 3.13 -25.12
CA ASP A 83 -42.11 3.33 -26.03
C ASP A 83 -41.69 3.96 -27.38
N PRO A 84 -42.06 3.36 -28.52
CA PRO A 84 -41.78 3.90 -29.88
C PRO A 84 -42.30 5.33 -30.14
N ALA A 85 -43.35 5.76 -29.44
CA ALA A 85 -43.89 7.10 -29.55
C ALA A 85 -42.86 8.19 -29.18
N ALA A 86 -41.93 7.90 -28.25
CA ALA A 86 -40.88 8.80 -27.86
C ALA A 86 -39.93 9.12 -29.03
N GLY A 87 -39.55 8.09 -29.83
CA GLY A 87 -38.75 8.27 -31.05
C GLY A 87 -39.45 9.15 -32.08
N GLN A 88 -40.74 8.91 -32.33
CA GLN A 88 -41.53 9.75 -33.25
C GLN A 88 -41.62 11.20 -32.74
N ALA A 89 -41.86 11.38 -31.45
CA ALA A 89 -41.94 12.70 -30.84
C ALA A 89 -40.63 13.50 -30.95
N LEU A 90 -39.47 12.84 -30.80
CA LEU A 90 -38.18 13.46 -31.05
C LEU A 90 -37.97 13.83 -32.50
N ILE A 91 -38.47 13.01 -33.47
CA ILE A 91 -38.41 13.34 -34.92
C ILE A 91 -39.25 14.62 -35.20
N ASP A 92 -40.45 14.67 -34.67
CA ASP A 92 -41.34 15.83 -34.86
C ASP A 92 -40.75 17.09 -34.16
N ALA A 93 -40.09 16.92 -33.04
CA ALA A 93 -39.42 18.00 -32.32
C ALA A 93 -38.23 18.63 -33.09
N LEU A 94 -37.61 17.92 -34.05
CA LEU A 94 -36.61 18.55 -34.93
C LEU A 94 -37.18 19.71 -35.73
N GLY A 95 -38.48 19.65 -36.12
CA GLY A 95 -39.17 20.77 -36.79
C GLY A 95 -39.54 21.92 -35.86
N ALA A 96 -39.82 21.62 -34.58
CA ALA A 96 -40.37 22.56 -33.60
C ALA A 96 -39.31 23.22 -32.69
N THR A 97 -38.05 22.77 -32.73
CA THR A 97 -36.94 23.32 -31.91
C THR A 97 -35.92 24.08 -32.72
N GLU A 98 -35.13 24.95 -32.10
CA GLU A 98 -34.09 25.75 -32.74
C GLU A 98 -32.78 25.72 -31.93
N GLY A 99 -31.65 26.16 -32.52
CA GLY A 99 -30.37 26.33 -31.87
C GLY A 99 -29.87 25.08 -31.12
N LEU A 100 -29.50 25.25 -29.87
CA LEU A 100 -28.97 24.16 -29.04
C LEU A 100 -30.01 23.08 -28.70
N ALA A 101 -31.30 23.47 -28.61
CA ALA A 101 -32.36 22.50 -28.36
C ALA A 101 -32.50 21.52 -29.54
N LYS A 102 -32.48 22.01 -30.80
CA LYS A 102 -32.51 21.19 -32.01
C LYS A 102 -31.28 20.26 -32.10
N ALA A 103 -30.07 20.79 -31.78
CA ALA A 103 -28.86 19.99 -31.73
C ALA A 103 -28.94 18.87 -30.65
N GLY A 104 -29.55 19.20 -29.50
CA GLY A 104 -29.82 18.21 -28.45
C GLY A 104 -30.78 17.11 -28.89
N VAL A 105 -31.88 17.47 -29.55
CA VAL A 105 -32.87 16.52 -30.11
C VAL A 105 -32.21 15.59 -31.14
N ALA A 106 -31.39 16.15 -32.06
CA ALA A 106 -30.61 15.35 -33.01
C ALA A 106 -29.70 14.35 -32.29
N THR A 107 -29.01 14.79 -31.22
CA THR A 107 -28.15 13.90 -30.40
C THR A 107 -28.97 12.76 -29.77
N SER A 108 -30.13 13.06 -29.18
CA SER A 108 -31.00 12.04 -28.54
C SER A 108 -31.55 11.01 -29.55
N LEU A 109 -31.86 11.43 -30.76
CA LEU A 109 -32.22 10.52 -31.85
C LEU A 109 -31.07 9.57 -32.21
N GLY A 110 -29.83 10.07 -32.21
CA GLY A 110 -28.63 9.26 -32.39
C GLY A 110 -28.43 8.27 -31.29
N MET A 111 -28.57 8.69 -30.02
CA MET A 111 -28.41 7.80 -28.84
C MET A 111 -29.49 6.71 -28.84
N ARG A 112 -30.71 7.04 -29.23
CA ARG A 112 -31.83 6.13 -29.37
C ARG A 112 -31.66 5.15 -30.55
N ARG A 113 -30.74 5.44 -31.49
CA ARG A 113 -30.56 4.77 -32.77
C ARG A 113 -31.87 4.71 -33.58
N GLU A 114 -32.60 5.85 -33.62
CA GLU A 114 -33.88 5.96 -34.27
C GLU A 114 -33.72 6.02 -35.78
N VAL A 115 -33.80 4.86 -36.44
CA VAL A 115 -33.61 4.71 -37.89
C VAL A 115 -34.55 5.58 -38.73
N ARG A 116 -35.80 5.78 -38.27
CA ARG A 116 -36.80 6.63 -38.95
C ARG A 116 -36.39 8.11 -39.01
N ALA A 117 -35.44 8.55 -38.16
CA ALA A 117 -34.92 9.91 -38.13
C ALA A 117 -33.90 10.20 -39.24
N VAL A 118 -33.36 9.18 -39.93
CA VAL A 118 -32.29 9.34 -40.91
C VAL A 118 -32.62 10.42 -41.97
N PRO A 119 -33.80 10.44 -42.63
CA PRO A 119 -34.07 11.47 -43.62
C PRO A 119 -34.09 12.90 -43.04
N ALA A 120 -34.66 13.09 -41.85
CA ALA A 120 -34.72 14.39 -41.19
C ALA A 120 -33.33 14.87 -40.76
N LEU A 121 -32.50 13.98 -40.19
CA LEU A 121 -31.12 14.27 -39.81
C LEU A 121 -30.21 14.57 -41.01
N ALA A 122 -30.40 13.85 -42.12
CA ALA A 122 -29.69 14.11 -43.38
C ALA A 122 -29.92 15.53 -43.89
N GLY A 123 -31.17 16.02 -43.80
CA GLY A 123 -31.52 17.40 -44.14
C GLY A 123 -30.86 18.48 -43.27
N LEU A 124 -30.37 18.12 -42.10
CA LEU A 124 -29.66 19.01 -41.16
C LEU A 124 -28.15 19.07 -41.39
N LEU A 125 -27.55 18.22 -42.20
CA LEU A 125 -26.09 18.20 -42.46
C LEU A 125 -25.60 19.51 -43.10
N GLY A 126 -26.43 20.17 -43.87
CA GLY A 126 -26.17 21.47 -44.50
C GLY A 126 -26.64 22.68 -43.69
N ASN A 127 -27.02 22.50 -42.41
CA ASN A 127 -27.56 23.60 -41.60
C ASN A 127 -26.49 24.66 -41.34
N ALA A 128 -26.90 25.95 -41.43
CA ALA A 128 -26.02 27.09 -41.19
C ALA A 128 -25.46 27.14 -39.76
N ASN A 129 -26.24 26.62 -38.81
CA ASN A 129 -25.74 26.44 -37.43
C ASN A 129 -24.89 25.14 -37.34
N THR A 130 -23.59 25.31 -37.22
CA THR A 130 -22.63 24.21 -37.19
C THR A 130 -22.87 23.22 -36.02
N ASN A 131 -23.43 23.67 -34.88
CA ASN A 131 -23.79 22.78 -33.77
C ASN A 131 -24.90 21.79 -34.16
N ILE A 132 -25.88 22.24 -34.94
CA ILE A 132 -26.94 21.36 -35.45
C ILE A 132 -26.40 20.39 -36.48
N ALA A 133 -25.61 20.87 -37.43
CA ALA A 133 -25.02 20.02 -38.47
C ALA A 133 -24.06 18.97 -37.89
N THR A 134 -23.21 19.31 -36.92
CA THR A 134 -22.33 18.36 -36.25
C THR A 134 -23.10 17.34 -35.41
N ALA A 135 -24.15 17.77 -34.68
CA ALA A 135 -25.03 16.86 -33.95
C ALA A 135 -25.74 15.86 -34.86
N ALA A 136 -26.23 16.34 -36.04
CA ALA A 136 -26.88 15.49 -37.03
C ALA A 136 -25.89 14.46 -37.61
N ALA A 137 -24.66 14.87 -37.97
CA ALA A 137 -23.62 13.96 -38.44
C ALA A 137 -23.27 12.87 -37.42
N ALA A 138 -23.07 13.27 -36.13
CA ALA A 138 -22.81 12.35 -35.04
C ALA A 138 -23.97 11.37 -34.77
N ALA A 139 -25.23 11.88 -34.90
CA ALA A 139 -26.43 11.08 -34.74
C ALA A 139 -26.55 10.03 -35.86
N LEU A 140 -26.32 10.40 -37.09
CA LEU A 140 -26.31 9.48 -38.24
C LEU A 140 -25.25 8.39 -38.06
N GLY A 141 -24.03 8.76 -37.59
CA GLY A 141 -22.99 7.81 -37.27
C GLY A 141 -23.39 6.77 -36.20
N LYS A 142 -24.11 7.21 -35.17
CA LYS A 142 -24.62 6.32 -34.09
C LYS A 142 -25.78 5.44 -34.55
N ILE A 143 -26.66 5.96 -35.41
CA ILE A 143 -27.77 5.20 -35.99
C ILE A 143 -27.23 4.08 -36.88
N GLY A 144 -26.23 4.38 -37.70
CA GLY A 144 -25.64 3.39 -38.60
C GLY A 144 -26.54 3.04 -39.79
N GLY A 145 -26.18 1.94 -40.46
CA GLY A 145 -26.93 1.44 -41.61
C GLY A 145 -26.61 2.15 -42.94
N THR A 146 -27.12 1.57 -44.05
CA THR A 146 -26.82 2.04 -45.40
C THR A 146 -27.37 3.42 -45.74
N ASP A 147 -28.51 3.78 -45.18
CA ASP A 147 -29.15 5.08 -45.46
C ASP A 147 -28.42 6.22 -44.79
N ALA A 148 -28.04 6.05 -43.50
CA ALA A 148 -27.21 7.00 -42.78
C ALA A 148 -25.82 7.15 -43.42
N LEU A 149 -25.21 6.03 -43.86
CA LEU A 149 -23.96 6.03 -44.61
C LEU A 149 -24.09 6.88 -45.88
N SER A 150 -25.11 6.64 -46.69
CA SER A 150 -25.36 7.37 -47.97
C SER A 150 -25.52 8.87 -47.72
N ALA A 151 -26.23 9.26 -46.69
CA ALA A 151 -26.40 10.69 -46.30
C ALA A 151 -25.05 11.34 -45.93
N LEU A 152 -24.26 10.69 -45.09
CA LEU A 152 -22.94 11.19 -44.69
C LEU A 152 -21.94 11.25 -45.88
N GLN A 153 -21.93 10.24 -46.78
CA GLN A 153 -21.10 10.24 -47.97
C GLN A 153 -21.46 11.39 -48.90
N SER A 154 -22.76 11.67 -49.07
CA SER A 154 -23.24 12.77 -49.90
C SER A 154 -22.87 14.14 -49.34
N ALA A 155 -22.79 14.28 -48.01
CA ALA A 155 -22.40 15.52 -47.35
C ALA A 155 -20.89 15.80 -47.37
N LEU A 156 -20.06 14.76 -47.40
CA LEU A 156 -18.59 14.85 -47.19
C LEU A 156 -17.90 15.84 -48.18
N PRO A 157 -18.20 15.87 -49.52
CA PRO A 157 -17.51 16.75 -50.46
C PRO A 157 -17.72 18.23 -50.17
N SER A 158 -18.88 18.61 -49.62
CA SER A 158 -19.28 20.02 -49.38
C SER A 158 -19.07 20.47 -47.96
N ALA A 159 -18.85 19.54 -47.02
CA ALA A 159 -18.71 19.83 -45.61
C ALA A 159 -17.41 20.59 -45.32
N ARG A 160 -17.51 21.62 -44.49
CA ARG A 160 -16.36 22.41 -43.96
C ARG A 160 -16.21 22.18 -42.47
N GLU A 161 -15.01 22.47 -41.91
CA GLU A 161 -14.78 22.37 -40.48
C GLU A 161 -15.73 23.30 -39.68
N PRO A 162 -16.31 22.90 -38.52
CA PRO A 162 -16.09 21.62 -37.83
C PRO A 162 -17.01 20.47 -38.33
N VAL A 163 -17.97 20.75 -39.21
CA VAL A 163 -18.95 19.76 -39.68
C VAL A 163 -18.26 18.60 -40.44
N ARG A 164 -17.19 18.92 -41.23
CA ARG A 164 -16.45 17.91 -41.97
C ARG A 164 -15.86 16.83 -41.05
N SER A 165 -15.25 17.25 -39.95
CA SER A 165 -14.72 16.29 -38.94
C SER A 165 -15.86 15.42 -38.39
N ALA A 166 -17.03 15.98 -38.05
CA ALA A 166 -18.15 15.21 -37.54
C ALA A 166 -18.73 14.23 -38.57
N VAL A 167 -18.73 14.60 -39.86
CA VAL A 167 -19.14 13.70 -40.97
C VAL A 167 -18.16 12.54 -41.11
N VAL A 168 -16.84 12.80 -41.03
CA VAL A 168 -15.80 11.74 -41.08
C VAL A 168 -15.95 10.79 -39.90
N ASP A 169 -16.12 11.32 -38.68
CA ASP A 169 -16.34 10.50 -37.49
C ASP A 169 -17.66 9.67 -37.63
N GLY A 170 -18.70 10.26 -38.17
CA GLY A 170 -19.95 9.58 -38.47
C GLY A 170 -19.78 8.43 -39.49
N LEU A 171 -18.99 8.66 -40.54
CA LEU A 171 -18.67 7.62 -41.55
C LEU A 171 -17.89 6.44 -40.92
N LEU A 172 -16.89 6.72 -40.06
CA LEU A 172 -16.14 5.69 -39.35
C LEU A 172 -17.04 4.90 -38.40
N ALA A 173 -17.95 5.58 -37.71
CA ALA A 173 -18.93 4.93 -36.83
C ALA A 173 -19.93 4.06 -37.60
N CYS A 174 -20.49 4.55 -38.70
CA CYS A 174 -21.35 3.76 -39.58
C CYS A 174 -20.63 2.52 -40.15
N ALA A 175 -19.37 2.67 -40.56
CA ALA A 175 -18.58 1.55 -41.06
C ALA A 175 -18.38 0.48 -39.99
N ASN A 176 -18.11 0.85 -38.76
CA ASN A 176 -17.99 -0.11 -37.64
C ASN A 176 -19.31 -0.86 -37.40
N HIS A 177 -20.45 -0.19 -37.38
CA HIS A 177 -21.76 -0.83 -37.27
C HIS A 177 -22.03 -1.81 -38.44
N LEU A 178 -21.69 -1.42 -39.64
CA LEU A 178 -21.85 -2.28 -40.82
C LEU A 178 -20.94 -3.52 -40.74
N LEU A 179 -19.73 -3.41 -40.14
CA LEU A 179 -18.86 -4.55 -39.88
C LEU A 179 -19.45 -5.49 -38.83
N GLU A 180 -20.00 -4.93 -37.74
CA GLU A 180 -20.70 -5.69 -36.70
C GLU A 180 -21.91 -6.45 -37.26
N ASP A 181 -22.64 -5.85 -38.20
CA ASP A 181 -23.79 -6.42 -38.87
C ASP A 181 -23.39 -7.39 -40.02
N GLY A 182 -22.10 -7.56 -40.30
CA GLY A 182 -21.58 -8.42 -41.36
C GLY A 182 -21.66 -7.83 -42.75
N ASN A 183 -22.09 -6.56 -42.91
CA ASN A 183 -22.16 -5.89 -44.23
C ASN A 183 -20.80 -5.29 -44.63
N THR A 184 -19.85 -6.17 -44.89
CA THR A 184 -18.45 -5.83 -45.20
C THR A 184 -18.29 -5.03 -46.49
N ALA A 185 -19.20 -5.22 -47.45
CA ALA A 185 -19.16 -4.51 -48.76
C ALA A 185 -19.46 -3.02 -48.57
N ALA A 186 -20.55 -2.68 -47.83
CA ALA A 186 -20.89 -1.31 -47.50
C ALA A 186 -19.85 -0.63 -46.61
N ALA A 187 -19.32 -1.35 -45.62
CA ALA A 187 -18.24 -0.85 -44.78
C ALA A 187 -16.98 -0.51 -45.58
N THR A 188 -16.58 -1.39 -46.53
CA THR A 188 -15.45 -1.15 -47.41
C THR A 188 -15.69 0.11 -48.27
N ALA A 189 -16.85 0.26 -48.87
CA ALA A 189 -17.20 1.44 -49.68
C ALA A 189 -17.19 2.76 -48.85
N ALA A 190 -17.50 2.68 -47.55
CA ALA A 190 -17.42 3.80 -46.62
C ALA A 190 -15.96 4.20 -46.31
N LEU A 191 -15.10 3.22 -46.09
CA LEU A 191 -13.74 3.42 -45.56
C LEU A 191 -12.73 3.76 -46.66
N GLN A 192 -12.91 3.22 -47.87
CA GLN A 192 -11.95 3.37 -48.96
C GLN A 192 -11.62 4.84 -49.29
N PRO A 193 -12.57 5.80 -49.38
CA PRO A 193 -12.24 7.20 -49.62
C PRO A 193 -11.46 7.88 -48.46
N LEU A 194 -11.60 7.40 -47.24
CA LEU A 194 -10.91 7.93 -46.05
C LEU A 194 -9.44 7.52 -45.95
N THR A 195 -8.94 6.67 -46.86
CA THR A 195 -7.50 6.32 -46.94
C THR A 195 -6.69 7.32 -47.76
N ASP A 196 -7.33 8.31 -48.43
CA ASP A 196 -6.62 9.33 -49.22
C ASP A 196 -5.59 10.09 -48.40
N THR A 197 -4.44 10.37 -48.99
CA THR A 197 -3.33 11.10 -48.31
C THR A 197 -3.67 12.53 -47.89
N LYS A 198 -4.78 13.08 -48.43
CA LYS A 198 -5.33 14.36 -47.99
C LYS A 198 -6.02 14.32 -46.64
N GLU A 199 -6.44 13.14 -46.18
CA GLU A 199 -7.01 12.93 -44.87
C GLU A 199 -5.95 12.93 -43.76
N LYS A 200 -6.36 13.26 -42.56
CA LYS A 200 -5.48 13.24 -41.36
C LYS A 200 -5.06 11.80 -41.07
N ASP A 201 -3.84 11.59 -40.64
CA ASP A 201 -3.28 10.25 -40.39
C ASP A 201 -4.13 9.38 -39.47
N PHE A 202 -4.72 9.96 -38.41
CA PHE A 202 -5.58 9.19 -37.49
C PHE A 202 -6.87 8.70 -38.16
N VAL A 203 -7.42 9.46 -39.11
CA VAL A 203 -8.58 9.04 -39.96
C VAL A 203 -8.18 7.90 -40.86
N ARG A 204 -7.03 8.04 -41.56
CA ARG A 204 -6.46 7.02 -42.44
C ARG A 204 -6.17 5.72 -41.70
N ILE A 205 -5.57 5.81 -40.52
CA ILE A 205 -5.31 4.64 -39.63
C ILE A 205 -6.61 3.92 -39.29
N ALA A 206 -7.65 4.65 -38.91
CA ALA A 206 -8.97 4.08 -38.60
C ALA A 206 -9.59 3.40 -39.84
N ALA A 207 -9.50 4.05 -41.00
CA ALA A 207 -10.02 3.53 -42.24
C ALA A 207 -9.26 2.25 -42.68
N PHE A 208 -7.93 2.23 -42.69
CA PHE A 208 -7.14 1.04 -43.01
C PHE A 208 -7.42 -0.11 -42.05
N ARG A 209 -7.58 0.17 -40.73
CA ARG A 209 -7.94 -0.86 -39.76
C ARG A 209 -9.27 -1.51 -40.11
N GLY A 210 -10.30 -0.68 -40.40
CA GLY A 210 -11.60 -1.19 -40.76
C GLY A 210 -11.58 -1.97 -42.08
N LEU A 211 -10.79 -1.56 -43.08
CA LEU A 211 -10.61 -2.28 -44.33
C LEU A 211 -9.97 -3.68 -44.16
N ILE A 212 -8.95 -3.79 -43.29
CA ILE A 212 -8.33 -5.07 -42.99
C ILE A 212 -9.35 -5.99 -42.28
N GLN A 213 -10.15 -5.46 -41.36
CA GLN A 213 -11.22 -6.21 -40.68
C GLN A 213 -12.33 -6.62 -41.67
N ALA A 214 -12.77 -5.71 -42.56
CA ALA A 214 -13.77 -5.99 -43.59
C ALA A 214 -13.37 -7.11 -44.56
N ALA A 215 -12.09 -7.26 -44.81
CA ALA A 215 -11.55 -8.26 -45.73
C ALA A 215 -11.67 -9.71 -45.22
N GLY A 216 -12.00 -9.91 -43.93
CA GLY A 216 -12.18 -11.23 -43.32
C GLY A 216 -10.95 -12.15 -43.57
N PRO A 217 -11.10 -13.31 -44.22
CA PRO A 217 -9.96 -14.23 -44.49
C PRO A 217 -8.80 -13.60 -45.28
N ARG A 218 -9.10 -12.59 -46.13
CA ARG A 218 -8.05 -11.85 -46.88
C ARG A 218 -7.39 -10.73 -46.07
N GLY A 219 -7.85 -10.45 -44.86
CA GLY A 219 -7.34 -9.40 -44.00
C GLY A 219 -5.87 -9.61 -43.62
N LEU A 220 -5.44 -10.88 -43.42
CA LEU A 220 -4.04 -11.22 -43.21
C LEU A 220 -3.14 -10.75 -44.36
N LYS A 221 -3.54 -11.02 -45.62
CA LYS A 221 -2.78 -10.57 -46.76
C LYS A 221 -2.74 -9.04 -46.86
N LEU A 222 -3.85 -8.34 -46.62
CA LEU A 222 -3.88 -6.87 -46.62
C LEU A 222 -2.98 -6.28 -45.54
N ALA A 223 -2.98 -6.88 -44.35
CA ALA A 223 -2.11 -6.44 -43.24
C ALA A 223 -0.63 -6.64 -43.56
N THR A 224 -0.27 -7.80 -44.17
CA THR A 224 1.12 -8.09 -44.58
C THR A 224 1.57 -7.18 -45.71
N ASP A 225 0.70 -6.92 -46.69
CA ASP A 225 1.00 -6.02 -47.83
C ASP A 225 1.17 -4.56 -47.28
N ALA A 226 0.34 -4.13 -46.36
CA ALA A 226 0.45 -2.82 -45.71
C ALA A 226 1.77 -2.68 -44.93
N LEU A 227 2.18 -3.70 -44.19
CA LEU A 227 3.44 -3.73 -43.45
C LEU A 227 4.67 -3.71 -44.31
N ALA A 228 4.59 -4.37 -45.50
CA ALA A 228 5.66 -4.37 -46.50
C ALA A 228 5.69 -3.08 -47.34
N GLY A 229 4.63 -2.30 -47.34
CA GLY A 229 4.48 -1.05 -48.10
C GLY A 229 5.16 0.15 -47.46
N ASN A 230 4.99 1.33 -48.08
CA ASN A 230 5.60 2.58 -47.62
C ASN A 230 4.56 3.56 -47.00
N ASP A 231 3.29 3.16 -46.89
CA ASP A 231 2.25 3.99 -46.30
C ASP A 231 2.25 3.86 -44.76
N GLY A 232 2.73 4.89 -44.08
CA GLY A 232 2.87 4.89 -42.61
C GLY A 232 1.52 4.70 -41.87
N ALA A 233 0.42 5.24 -42.40
CA ALA A 233 -0.90 5.05 -41.78
C ALA A 233 -1.40 3.59 -41.95
N ALA A 234 -1.18 3.00 -43.10
CA ALA A 234 -1.49 1.60 -43.35
C ALA A 234 -0.64 0.67 -42.49
N GLN A 235 0.68 0.98 -42.35
CA GLN A 235 1.59 0.22 -41.48
C GLN A 235 1.14 0.26 -40.01
N VAL A 236 0.80 1.45 -39.48
CA VAL A 236 0.32 1.61 -38.08
C VAL A 236 -0.99 0.83 -37.89
N ALA A 237 -1.93 0.92 -38.84
CA ALA A 237 -3.19 0.18 -38.77
C ALA A 237 -2.96 -1.34 -38.74
N ALA A 238 -2.09 -1.85 -39.62
CA ALA A 238 -1.73 -3.25 -39.66
C ALA A 238 -1.01 -3.74 -38.40
N LEU A 239 -0.11 -2.92 -37.81
CA LEU A 239 0.57 -3.22 -36.53
C LEU A 239 -0.42 -3.31 -35.37
N GLN A 240 -1.40 -2.39 -35.31
CA GLN A 240 -2.43 -2.43 -34.26
C GLN A 240 -3.27 -3.71 -34.32
N LEU A 241 -3.54 -4.22 -35.51
CA LEU A 241 -4.30 -5.45 -35.69
C LEU A 241 -3.44 -6.71 -35.66
N ALA A 242 -2.13 -6.63 -35.88
CA ALA A 242 -1.22 -7.76 -35.91
C ALA A 242 -1.34 -8.68 -34.71
N ARG A 243 -1.58 -8.08 -33.52
CA ARG A 243 -1.79 -8.77 -32.26
C ARG A 243 -3.04 -9.66 -32.25
N ASP A 244 -4.12 -9.21 -32.91
CA ASP A 244 -5.46 -9.79 -32.83
C ASP A 244 -5.81 -10.70 -34.02
N LEU A 245 -4.97 -10.73 -35.05
CA LEU A 245 -5.16 -11.62 -36.20
C LEU A 245 -5.11 -13.11 -35.77
N PRO A 246 -6.10 -13.94 -36.05
CA PRO A 246 -6.19 -15.30 -35.54
C PRO A 246 -5.20 -16.27 -36.16
N GLY A 247 -4.77 -17.27 -35.40
CA GLY A 247 -4.08 -18.46 -35.85
C GLY A 247 -2.56 -18.32 -36.04
N ALA A 248 -1.88 -19.50 -36.08
CA ALA A 248 -0.44 -19.61 -36.24
C ALA A 248 0.04 -19.24 -37.69
N GLU A 249 -0.85 -19.29 -38.67
CA GLU A 249 -0.55 -18.81 -40.02
C GLU A 249 -0.27 -17.31 -40.03
N ALA A 250 -1.07 -16.53 -39.30
CA ALA A 250 -0.85 -15.10 -39.15
C ALA A 250 0.49 -14.80 -38.43
N THR A 251 0.82 -15.55 -37.38
CA THR A 251 2.12 -15.43 -36.74
C THR A 251 3.28 -15.67 -37.67
N ARG A 252 3.25 -16.76 -38.44
CA ARG A 252 4.30 -17.07 -39.39
C ARG A 252 4.41 -16.05 -40.52
N ALA A 253 3.27 -15.54 -41.04
CA ALA A 253 3.25 -14.52 -42.09
C ALA A 253 3.85 -13.19 -41.60
N LEU A 254 3.50 -12.76 -40.39
CA LEU A 254 4.07 -11.57 -39.73
C LEU A 254 5.57 -11.75 -39.43
N ALA A 255 5.96 -12.92 -38.91
CA ALA A 255 7.36 -13.23 -38.63
C ALA A 255 8.24 -13.25 -39.87
N ALA A 256 7.70 -13.70 -41.01
CA ALA A 256 8.43 -13.70 -42.29
C ALA A 256 8.78 -12.28 -42.78
N LEU A 257 8.03 -11.26 -42.40
CA LEU A 257 8.32 -9.86 -42.75
C LEU A 257 9.52 -9.28 -42.02
N LEU A 258 9.92 -9.87 -40.88
CA LEU A 258 11.00 -9.34 -40.05
C LEU A 258 12.32 -9.17 -40.79
N ALA A 259 12.65 -10.09 -41.71
CA ALA A 259 13.91 -10.08 -42.45
C ALA A 259 14.06 -8.89 -43.40
N GLY A 260 12.96 -8.37 -43.95
CA GLY A 260 12.96 -7.31 -44.98
C GLY A 260 12.42 -5.96 -44.49
N ALA A 261 11.87 -5.89 -43.28
CA ALA A 261 11.24 -4.69 -42.78
C ALA A 261 12.27 -3.63 -42.32
N PRO A 262 11.95 -2.33 -42.43
CA PRO A 262 12.76 -1.27 -41.80
C PRO A 262 12.86 -1.45 -40.25
N PRO A 263 13.94 -0.96 -39.62
CA PRO A 263 14.18 -1.18 -38.19
C PRO A 263 13.02 -0.77 -37.26
N ALA A 264 12.35 0.34 -37.58
CA ALA A 264 11.18 0.79 -36.78
C ALA A 264 10.01 -0.20 -36.88
N VAL A 265 9.75 -0.73 -38.07
CA VAL A 265 8.71 -1.74 -38.30
C VAL A 265 9.11 -3.09 -37.70
N GLN A 266 10.40 -3.49 -37.79
CA GLN A 266 10.94 -4.67 -37.12
C GLN A 266 10.65 -4.62 -35.59
N ALA A 267 11.00 -3.50 -34.94
CA ALA A 267 10.81 -3.36 -33.51
C ALA A 267 9.31 -3.45 -33.12
N ALA A 268 8.43 -2.80 -33.90
CA ALA A 268 7.00 -2.85 -33.65
C ALA A 268 6.39 -4.25 -33.94
N LEU A 269 6.86 -4.96 -34.99
CA LEU A 269 6.46 -6.34 -35.27
C LEU A 269 6.92 -7.32 -34.19
N LEU A 270 8.14 -7.15 -33.68
CA LEU A 270 8.66 -7.96 -32.55
C LEU A 270 7.79 -7.79 -31.31
N GLU A 271 7.36 -6.56 -31.04
CA GLU A 271 6.45 -6.29 -29.90
C GLU A 271 5.07 -6.95 -30.15
N ALA A 272 4.51 -6.82 -31.35
CA ALA A 272 3.25 -7.47 -31.71
C ALA A 272 3.34 -9.00 -31.61
N LEU A 273 4.41 -9.60 -32.07
CA LEU A 273 4.65 -11.04 -31.98
C LEU A 273 4.85 -11.50 -30.53
N ASN A 274 5.55 -10.70 -29.72
CA ASN A 274 5.69 -10.95 -28.29
C ASN A 274 4.31 -10.96 -27.59
N GLN A 275 3.45 -10.00 -27.90
CA GLN A 275 2.09 -9.91 -27.33
C GLN A 275 1.21 -11.09 -27.78
N ARG A 276 1.35 -11.57 -29.02
CA ARG A 276 0.64 -12.75 -29.51
C ARG A 276 0.98 -14.03 -28.74
N GLY A 277 2.20 -14.16 -28.23
CA GLY A 277 2.62 -15.30 -27.42
C GLY A 277 2.79 -16.63 -28.19
N ASP A 278 2.75 -16.62 -29.53
CA ASP A 278 2.86 -17.84 -30.34
C ASP A 278 4.34 -18.17 -30.64
N PRO A 279 4.85 -19.33 -30.16
CA PRO A 279 6.25 -19.71 -30.28
C PRO A 279 6.72 -19.95 -31.72
N SER A 280 5.81 -20.11 -32.68
CA SER A 280 6.18 -20.31 -34.09
C SER A 280 6.96 -19.15 -34.71
N ALA A 281 6.97 -17.95 -34.04
CA ALA A 281 7.78 -16.81 -34.43
C ALA A 281 9.25 -16.91 -34.00
N ALA A 282 9.58 -17.71 -32.99
CA ALA A 282 10.90 -17.73 -32.38
C ALA A 282 12.08 -17.88 -33.35
N GLY A 283 11.95 -18.79 -34.32
CA GLY A 283 12.98 -19.03 -35.33
C GLY A 283 13.32 -17.82 -36.21
N ALA A 284 12.31 -16.99 -36.53
CA ALA A 284 12.51 -15.75 -37.28
C ALA A 284 13.05 -14.60 -36.44
N ILE A 285 12.79 -14.62 -35.11
CA ILE A 285 13.23 -13.60 -34.16
C ILE A 285 14.70 -13.79 -33.78
N LEU A 286 15.17 -15.04 -33.66
CA LEU A 286 16.51 -15.37 -33.15
C LEU A 286 17.65 -14.61 -33.85
N PRO A 287 17.71 -14.49 -35.21
CA PRO A 287 18.75 -13.71 -35.87
C PRO A 287 18.77 -12.22 -35.50
N LEU A 288 17.61 -11.65 -35.15
CA LEU A 288 17.49 -10.24 -34.81
C LEU A 288 18.07 -9.87 -33.42
N ALA A 289 18.38 -10.85 -32.61
CA ALA A 289 19.17 -10.63 -31.38
C ALA A 289 20.60 -10.11 -31.67
N ALA A 290 21.09 -10.26 -32.93
CA ALA A 290 22.35 -9.71 -33.41
C ALA A 290 22.18 -8.51 -34.36
N SER A 291 20.98 -7.90 -34.44
CA SER A 291 20.70 -6.74 -35.29
C SER A 291 21.68 -5.58 -34.99
N PRO A 292 22.15 -4.81 -36.00
CA PRO A 292 22.95 -3.60 -35.72
C PRO A 292 22.14 -2.53 -34.92
N GLU A 293 20.83 -2.56 -35.05
CA GLU A 293 19.94 -1.56 -34.41
C GLU A 293 19.59 -1.95 -32.97
N LEU A 294 19.95 -1.11 -32.02
CA LEU A 294 19.75 -1.37 -30.60
C LEU A 294 18.26 -1.61 -30.22
N PRO A 295 17.28 -0.82 -30.69
CA PRO A 295 15.87 -1.05 -30.38
C PRO A 295 15.37 -2.42 -30.88
N VAL A 296 15.84 -2.88 -32.05
CA VAL A 296 15.48 -4.18 -32.61
C VAL A 296 16.07 -5.30 -31.77
N ARG A 297 17.34 -5.18 -31.34
CA ARG A 297 17.96 -6.18 -30.46
C ARG A 297 17.21 -6.33 -29.15
N ILE A 298 16.86 -5.20 -28.50
CA ILE A 298 16.13 -5.21 -27.23
C ILE A 298 14.76 -5.89 -27.41
N ALA A 299 14.00 -5.51 -28.44
CA ALA A 299 12.70 -6.10 -28.73
C ALA A 299 12.81 -7.61 -29.04
N ALA A 300 13.84 -8.02 -29.79
CA ALA A 300 14.10 -9.43 -30.12
C ALA A 300 14.42 -10.24 -28.83
N LEU A 301 15.31 -9.74 -27.95
CA LEU A 301 15.65 -10.43 -26.71
C LEU A 301 14.41 -10.57 -25.81
N THR A 302 13.59 -9.53 -25.70
CA THR A 302 12.34 -9.55 -24.93
C THR A 302 11.37 -10.61 -25.46
N ALA A 303 11.18 -10.64 -26.77
CA ALA A 303 10.31 -11.62 -27.44
C ALA A 303 10.84 -13.05 -27.31
N LEU A 304 12.15 -13.27 -27.41
CA LEU A 304 12.78 -14.58 -27.22
C LEU A 304 12.54 -15.13 -25.81
N GLY A 305 12.59 -14.31 -24.78
CA GLY A 305 12.33 -14.75 -23.43
C GLY A 305 10.96 -15.41 -23.26
N ARG A 306 9.96 -14.97 -24.01
CA ARG A 306 8.59 -15.48 -23.93
C ARG A 306 8.28 -16.57 -24.96
N LEU A 307 8.83 -16.46 -26.14
CA LEU A 307 8.46 -17.28 -27.32
C LEU A 307 9.43 -18.42 -27.59
N ALA A 308 10.73 -18.24 -27.32
CA ALA A 308 11.75 -19.23 -27.62
C ALA A 308 11.76 -20.40 -26.61
N ASP A 309 12.51 -21.42 -26.96
CA ASP A 309 12.83 -22.54 -26.08
C ASP A 309 14.26 -22.43 -25.51
N ALA A 310 14.71 -23.46 -24.82
CA ALA A 310 16.03 -23.55 -24.21
C ALA A 310 17.21 -23.32 -25.18
N GLN A 311 17.01 -23.44 -26.51
CA GLN A 311 18.05 -23.20 -27.52
C GLN A 311 18.44 -21.71 -27.61
N ALA A 312 17.58 -20.79 -27.13
CA ALA A 312 17.89 -19.36 -27.07
C ALA A 312 18.83 -18.99 -25.88
N THR A 313 19.03 -19.88 -24.93
CA THR A 313 19.84 -19.63 -23.71
C THR A 313 21.23 -19.06 -24.02
N PRO A 314 22.04 -19.60 -24.97
CA PRO A 314 23.37 -19.06 -25.25
C PRO A 314 23.33 -17.62 -25.80
N VAL A 315 22.34 -17.31 -26.65
CA VAL A 315 22.17 -15.96 -27.21
C VAL A 315 21.79 -14.96 -26.14
N LEU A 316 20.85 -15.33 -25.26
CA LEU A 316 20.42 -14.49 -24.12
C LEU A 316 21.56 -14.29 -23.12
N LEU A 317 22.36 -15.32 -22.81
CA LEU A 317 23.52 -15.20 -21.91
C LEU A 317 24.59 -14.26 -22.47
N ASN A 318 24.92 -14.36 -23.74
CA ASN A 318 25.87 -13.48 -24.41
C ASN A 318 25.37 -12.02 -24.39
N ALA A 319 24.08 -11.79 -24.63
CA ALA A 319 23.49 -10.47 -24.54
C ALA A 319 23.45 -9.94 -23.09
N ALA A 320 23.20 -10.81 -22.08
CA ALA A 320 23.26 -10.47 -20.67
C ALA A 320 24.68 -10.08 -20.20
N ALA A 321 25.71 -10.62 -20.84
CA ALA A 321 27.11 -10.29 -20.58
C ALA A 321 27.58 -9.03 -21.34
N SER A 322 26.72 -8.37 -22.11
CA SER A 322 27.03 -7.12 -22.82
C SER A 322 27.38 -6.00 -21.87
N THR A 323 28.20 -5.04 -22.37
CA THR A 323 28.49 -3.78 -21.64
C THR A 323 27.37 -2.75 -21.77
N ASP A 324 26.42 -2.93 -22.70
CA ASP A 324 25.27 -2.07 -22.85
C ASP A 324 24.21 -2.40 -21.80
N PRO A 325 23.85 -1.43 -20.90
CA PRO A 325 22.93 -1.70 -19.81
C PRO A 325 21.52 -2.08 -20.25
N ALA A 326 21.04 -1.58 -21.40
CA ALA A 326 19.71 -1.85 -21.89
C ALA A 326 19.61 -3.29 -22.44
N LEU A 327 20.63 -3.74 -23.20
CA LEU A 327 20.73 -5.13 -23.65
C LEU A 327 20.87 -6.09 -22.48
N GLN A 328 21.76 -5.75 -21.54
CA GLN A 328 21.98 -6.55 -20.34
C GLN A 328 20.67 -6.75 -19.56
N LYS A 329 19.91 -5.67 -19.36
CA LYS A 329 18.62 -5.72 -18.68
C LYS A 329 17.62 -6.60 -19.42
N ALA A 330 17.41 -6.36 -20.73
CA ALA A 330 16.45 -7.11 -21.54
C ALA A 330 16.76 -8.61 -21.58
N ALA A 331 18.03 -8.96 -21.73
CA ALA A 331 18.48 -10.35 -21.76
C ALA A 331 18.32 -11.05 -20.40
N ARG A 332 18.63 -10.37 -19.28
CA ARG A 332 18.44 -10.91 -17.94
C ARG A 332 16.95 -11.16 -17.65
N GLU A 333 16.08 -10.21 -18.00
CA GLU A 333 14.63 -10.37 -17.89
C GLU A 333 14.13 -11.55 -18.75
N ALA A 334 14.61 -11.66 -19.98
CA ALA A 334 14.28 -12.76 -20.87
C ALA A 334 14.69 -14.13 -20.30
N LEU A 335 15.89 -14.24 -19.72
CA LEU A 335 16.37 -15.48 -19.06
C LEU A 335 15.50 -15.89 -17.86
N LEU A 336 14.89 -14.93 -17.16
CA LEU A 336 14.00 -15.24 -16.03
C LEU A 336 12.64 -15.78 -16.47
N VAL A 337 12.11 -15.30 -17.60
CA VAL A 337 10.79 -15.69 -18.10
C VAL A 337 10.81 -16.84 -19.10
N LEU A 338 11.98 -17.19 -19.63
CA LEU A 338 12.16 -18.32 -20.55
C LEU A 338 11.76 -19.64 -19.87
N HIS A 339 10.75 -20.33 -20.39
CA HIS A 339 10.17 -21.51 -19.74
C HIS A 339 9.93 -22.71 -20.66
N ARG A 340 10.24 -22.59 -21.94
CA ARG A 340 10.02 -23.65 -22.93
C ARG A 340 11.26 -24.52 -23.06
N GLY A 341 11.07 -25.84 -23.12
CA GLY A 341 12.15 -26.82 -23.13
C GLY A 341 12.85 -26.91 -21.78
N ASP A 342 13.96 -27.64 -21.73
CA ASP A 342 14.74 -27.78 -20.47
C ASP A 342 15.78 -26.67 -20.34
N VAL A 343 15.28 -25.50 -19.88
CA VAL A 343 16.11 -24.30 -19.67
C VAL A 343 17.12 -24.53 -18.56
N THR A 344 16.74 -25.25 -17.49
CA THR A 344 17.62 -25.54 -16.35
C THR A 344 18.81 -26.37 -16.80
N GLU A 345 18.59 -27.45 -17.56
CA GLU A 345 19.67 -28.27 -18.07
C GLU A 345 20.58 -27.48 -19.06
N SER A 346 19.98 -26.62 -19.91
CA SER A 346 20.75 -25.74 -20.79
C SER A 346 21.65 -24.78 -19.99
N LEU A 347 21.13 -24.15 -18.91
CA LEU A 347 21.91 -23.27 -18.03
C LEU A 347 23.01 -24.05 -17.29
N LEU A 348 22.73 -25.25 -16.79
CA LEU A 348 23.71 -26.10 -16.12
C LEU A 348 24.83 -26.56 -17.07
N ALA A 349 24.50 -26.85 -18.33
CA ALA A 349 25.49 -27.16 -19.37
C ALA A 349 26.39 -25.93 -19.65
N GLN A 350 25.80 -24.76 -19.76
CA GLN A 350 26.54 -23.50 -19.95
C GLN A 350 27.42 -23.15 -18.73
N LEU A 351 26.98 -23.45 -17.50
CA LEU A 351 27.77 -23.23 -16.29
C LEU A 351 29.11 -23.95 -16.33
N SER A 352 29.14 -25.11 -16.99
CA SER A 352 30.35 -25.95 -17.09
C SER A 352 31.31 -25.50 -18.19
N SER A 353 30.84 -24.80 -19.21
CA SER A 353 31.62 -24.40 -20.39
C SER A 353 31.92 -22.91 -20.46
N ALA A 354 31.07 -22.06 -19.89
CA ALA A 354 31.21 -20.59 -19.91
C ALA A 354 32.33 -20.13 -18.98
N GLN A 355 32.91 -18.96 -19.32
CA GLN A 355 33.94 -18.29 -18.53
C GLN A 355 33.67 -16.79 -18.40
N GLY A 356 34.31 -16.14 -17.44
CA GLY A 356 34.24 -14.70 -17.27
C GLY A 356 32.83 -14.15 -17.05
N SER A 357 32.49 -13.09 -17.80
CA SER A 357 31.19 -12.42 -17.66
C SER A 357 29.99 -13.30 -18.00
N VAL A 358 30.12 -14.18 -19.00
CA VAL A 358 29.05 -15.11 -19.39
C VAL A 358 28.76 -16.09 -18.25
N GLN A 359 29.82 -16.65 -17.62
CA GLN A 359 29.64 -17.55 -16.47
C GLN A 359 28.94 -16.86 -15.30
N ALA A 360 29.29 -15.59 -15.04
CA ALA A 360 28.62 -14.79 -14.01
C ALA A 360 27.12 -14.60 -14.30
N GLU A 361 26.74 -14.44 -15.57
CA GLU A 361 25.33 -14.32 -15.95
C GLU A 361 24.59 -15.68 -15.90
N VAL A 362 25.26 -16.80 -16.19
CA VAL A 362 24.69 -18.14 -15.94
C VAL A 362 24.37 -18.34 -14.45
N ILE A 363 25.33 -18.03 -13.58
CA ILE A 363 25.14 -18.11 -12.12
C ILE A 363 23.98 -17.22 -11.66
N ARG A 364 23.90 -16.00 -12.18
CA ARG A 364 22.82 -15.07 -11.91
C ARG A 364 21.45 -15.59 -12.36
N ALA A 365 21.38 -16.14 -13.58
CA ALA A 365 20.15 -16.70 -14.13
C ALA A 365 19.65 -17.90 -13.31
N LEU A 366 20.53 -18.83 -12.94
CA LEU A 366 20.21 -19.96 -12.07
C LEU A 366 19.68 -19.50 -10.70
N SER A 367 20.34 -18.50 -10.12
CA SER A 367 19.89 -17.91 -8.85
C SER A 367 18.55 -17.21 -8.96
N GLY A 368 18.36 -16.39 -9.98
CA GLY A 368 17.11 -15.64 -10.20
C GLY A 368 15.91 -16.54 -10.51
N ARG A 369 16.16 -17.69 -11.09
CA ARG A 369 15.15 -18.73 -11.38
C ARG A 369 14.92 -19.69 -10.21
N ALA A 370 15.63 -19.51 -9.10
CA ALA A 370 15.57 -20.37 -7.90
C ALA A 370 15.92 -21.86 -8.20
N GLU A 371 16.88 -22.11 -9.08
CA GLU A 371 17.28 -23.45 -9.51
C GLU A 371 18.18 -24.13 -8.47
N THR A 372 17.59 -24.80 -7.49
CA THR A 372 18.33 -25.47 -6.40
C THR A 372 19.20 -26.64 -6.88
N SER A 373 18.89 -27.25 -8.02
CA SER A 373 19.72 -28.27 -8.68
C SER A 373 21.13 -27.79 -9.01
N ALA A 374 21.35 -26.48 -9.11
CA ALA A 374 22.66 -25.87 -9.36
C ALA A 374 23.58 -25.86 -8.10
N VAL A 375 23.03 -25.98 -6.90
CA VAL A 375 23.78 -25.81 -5.64
C VAL A 375 25.06 -26.64 -5.57
N PRO A 376 25.11 -27.95 -5.91
CA PRO A 376 26.35 -28.72 -5.84
C PRO A 376 27.45 -28.17 -6.76
N ARG A 377 27.08 -27.74 -7.98
CA ARG A 377 28.04 -27.16 -8.93
C ARG A 377 28.50 -25.76 -8.51
N LEU A 378 27.61 -24.97 -7.93
CA LEU A 378 27.94 -23.66 -7.38
C LEU A 378 28.91 -23.76 -6.19
N LEU A 379 28.77 -24.79 -5.32
CA LEU A 379 29.71 -25.05 -4.22
C LEU A 379 31.09 -25.41 -4.75
N ASP A 380 31.17 -26.28 -5.78
CA ASP A 380 32.47 -26.63 -6.40
C ASP A 380 33.17 -25.41 -7.01
N LEU A 381 32.43 -24.58 -7.75
CA LEU A 381 32.95 -23.34 -8.33
C LEU A 381 33.32 -22.30 -7.25
N ALA A 382 32.57 -22.23 -6.16
CA ALA A 382 32.90 -21.36 -5.03
C ALA A 382 34.19 -21.77 -4.34
N ALA A 383 34.52 -23.06 -4.38
CA ALA A 383 35.77 -23.59 -3.82
C ALA A 383 37.00 -23.40 -4.73
N ARG A 384 36.84 -23.57 -6.05
CA ARG A 384 37.95 -23.70 -7.02
C ARG A 384 38.06 -22.58 -8.05
N GLY A 385 37.01 -21.76 -8.23
CA GLY A 385 36.97 -20.69 -9.24
C GLY A 385 37.92 -19.53 -8.92
N ASP A 386 38.06 -18.61 -9.86
CA ASP A 386 38.68 -17.31 -9.58
C ASP A 386 37.82 -16.49 -8.58
N ASP A 387 38.39 -15.43 -8.03
CA ASP A 387 37.72 -14.66 -6.97
C ASP A 387 36.37 -14.05 -7.42
N GLY A 388 36.25 -13.64 -8.70
CA GLY A 388 35.00 -13.10 -9.25
C GLY A 388 33.91 -14.18 -9.34
N THR A 389 34.27 -15.36 -9.85
CA THR A 389 33.39 -16.52 -9.91
C THR A 389 32.97 -16.99 -8.52
N ARG A 390 33.92 -17.05 -7.57
CA ARG A 390 33.65 -17.42 -6.17
C ARG A 390 32.62 -16.48 -5.53
N VAL A 391 32.79 -15.16 -5.71
CA VAL A 391 31.83 -14.15 -5.21
C VAL A 391 30.46 -14.33 -5.85
N ALA A 392 30.39 -14.57 -7.17
CA ALA A 392 29.12 -14.79 -7.86
C ALA A 392 28.39 -16.04 -7.34
N CYS A 393 29.13 -17.14 -7.17
CA CYS A 393 28.59 -18.40 -6.63
C CYS A 393 28.11 -18.23 -5.18
N LEU A 394 28.85 -17.54 -4.32
CA LEU A 394 28.45 -17.28 -2.94
C LEU A 394 27.17 -16.44 -2.85
N ARG A 395 26.98 -15.47 -3.75
CA ARG A 395 25.71 -14.72 -3.86
C ARG A 395 24.55 -15.62 -4.26
N ALA A 396 24.76 -16.49 -5.23
CA ALA A 396 23.74 -17.45 -5.63
C ALA A 396 23.42 -18.45 -4.51
N LEU A 397 24.43 -18.95 -3.80
CA LEU A 397 24.25 -19.84 -2.64
C LEU A 397 23.53 -19.15 -1.48
N ALA A 398 23.72 -17.84 -1.28
CA ALA A 398 22.93 -17.06 -0.33
C ALA A 398 21.44 -17.09 -0.66
N ALA A 399 21.09 -17.10 -1.93
CA ALA A 399 19.69 -17.13 -2.39
C ALA A 399 19.10 -18.55 -2.38
N LEU A 400 19.88 -19.55 -2.82
CA LEU A 400 19.43 -20.92 -3.08
C LEU A 400 19.64 -21.89 -1.91
N GLY A 401 20.61 -21.60 -1.02
CA GLY A 401 21.06 -22.53 0.01
C GLY A 401 20.01 -22.77 1.10
N ASP A 402 20.07 -23.97 1.67
CA ASP A 402 19.31 -24.40 2.84
C ASP A 402 20.25 -24.82 4.00
N ALA A 403 19.73 -25.51 5.00
CA ALA A 403 20.50 -25.93 6.18
C ALA A 403 21.73 -26.80 5.81
N SER A 404 21.68 -27.59 4.73
CA SER A 404 22.77 -28.47 4.32
C SER A 404 23.99 -27.70 3.78
N GLN A 405 23.83 -26.43 3.40
CA GLN A 405 24.94 -25.60 2.93
C GLN A 405 25.66 -24.84 4.05
N ILE A 406 25.20 -24.88 5.29
CA ILE A 406 25.80 -24.12 6.40
C ILE A 406 27.28 -24.59 6.62
N GLU A 407 27.53 -25.89 6.68
CA GLU A 407 28.89 -26.40 6.86
C GLU A 407 29.80 -26.09 5.67
N PRO A 408 29.45 -26.37 4.41
CA PRO A 408 30.23 -25.94 3.25
C PRO A 408 30.52 -24.44 3.21
N LEU A 409 29.53 -23.58 3.51
CA LEU A 409 29.72 -22.13 3.52
C LEU A 409 30.67 -21.68 4.64
N ALA A 410 30.57 -22.27 5.82
CA ALA A 410 31.51 -21.99 6.92
C ALA A 410 32.96 -22.42 6.56
N GLN A 411 33.14 -23.54 5.86
CA GLN A 411 34.45 -23.98 5.36
C GLN A 411 34.99 -23.05 4.28
N LEU A 412 34.12 -22.58 3.32
CA LEU A 412 34.49 -21.61 2.29
C LEU A 412 34.92 -20.28 2.92
N LEU A 413 34.23 -19.81 3.95
CA LEU A 413 34.55 -18.59 4.71
C LEU A 413 35.92 -18.74 5.36
N LEU A 414 36.17 -19.86 6.07
CA LEU A 414 37.42 -20.11 6.76
C LEU A 414 38.61 -20.30 5.80
N SER A 415 38.40 -20.82 4.60
CA SER A 415 39.45 -21.03 3.59
C SER A 415 39.70 -19.78 2.72
N ALA A 416 38.84 -18.76 2.79
CA ALA A 416 38.92 -17.57 1.96
C ALA A 416 40.14 -16.70 2.29
N ARG A 417 41.09 -16.58 1.34
CA ARG A 417 42.27 -15.71 1.46
C ARG A 417 41.97 -14.30 1.02
N ASN A 418 41.13 -14.14 -0.02
CA ASN A 418 40.70 -12.83 -0.53
C ASN A 418 39.59 -12.26 0.34
N GLU A 419 39.68 -10.98 0.65
CA GLU A 419 38.73 -10.28 1.52
C GLU A 419 37.32 -10.20 0.92
N ALA A 420 37.19 -9.94 -0.39
CA ALA A 420 35.88 -9.86 -1.05
C ALA A 420 35.17 -11.22 -1.02
N VAL A 421 35.91 -12.33 -1.24
CA VAL A 421 35.36 -13.68 -1.14
C VAL A 421 34.95 -13.99 0.30
N ARG A 422 35.77 -13.62 1.30
CA ARG A 422 35.45 -13.83 2.71
C ARG A 422 34.21 -13.08 3.15
N ASN A 423 34.11 -11.79 2.77
CA ASN A 423 32.95 -10.97 3.09
C ASN A 423 31.66 -11.51 2.43
N GLU A 424 31.76 -12.03 1.20
CA GLU A 424 30.61 -12.63 0.53
C GLU A 424 30.23 -13.98 1.14
N ALA A 425 31.23 -14.81 1.53
CA ALA A 425 30.98 -16.07 2.24
C ALA A 425 30.32 -15.84 3.61
N GLN A 426 30.76 -14.82 4.35
CA GLN A 426 30.13 -14.40 5.61
C GLN A 426 28.68 -13.99 5.39
N ARG A 427 28.41 -13.17 4.38
CA ARG A 427 27.04 -12.72 4.04
C ARG A 427 26.17 -13.92 3.64
N ALA A 428 26.67 -14.80 2.77
CA ALA A 428 25.95 -15.99 2.33
C ALA A 428 25.60 -16.91 3.50
N LEU A 429 26.57 -17.19 4.37
CA LEU A 429 26.36 -17.99 5.56
C LEU A 429 25.31 -17.37 6.49
N GLY A 430 25.43 -16.06 6.77
CA GLY A 430 24.46 -15.33 7.60
C GLY A 430 23.05 -15.36 7.03
N THR A 431 22.90 -15.15 5.72
CA THR A 431 21.60 -15.17 5.03
C THR A 431 20.95 -16.55 5.09
N VAL A 432 21.71 -17.61 4.84
CA VAL A 432 21.20 -19.00 4.93
C VAL A 432 20.79 -19.33 6.35
N CYS A 433 21.62 -18.98 7.34
CA CYS A 433 21.31 -19.19 8.75
C CYS A 433 20.01 -18.49 9.19
N GLN A 434 19.84 -17.22 8.84
CA GLN A 434 18.62 -16.45 9.15
C GLN A 434 17.37 -17.07 8.50
N ARG A 435 17.49 -17.54 7.25
CA ARG A 435 16.38 -18.20 6.54
C ARG A 435 15.97 -19.50 7.23
N VAL A 436 16.93 -20.32 7.62
CA VAL A 436 16.68 -21.59 8.32
C VAL A 436 15.99 -21.33 9.67
N GLN A 437 16.44 -20.32 10.42
CA GLN A 437 15.81 -19.94 11.69
C GLN A 437 14.36 -19.43 11.49
N ALA A 438 14.13 -18.57 10.51
CA ALA A 438 12.81 -18.04 10.20
C ALA A 438 11.81 -19.14 9.78
N GLY A 439 12.30 -20.22 9.15
CA GLY A 439 11.52 -21.40 8.79
C GLY A 439 11.16 -22.33 9.96
N GLY A 440 11.55 -22.00 11.19
CA GLY A 440 11.25 -22.80 12.39
C GLY A 440 12.02 -24.13 12.49
N GLY A 441 13.01 -24.33 11.64
CA GLY A 441 13.88 -25.53 11.67
C GLY A 441 14.84 -25.53 12.85
N ARG A 442 15.17 -26.72 13.36
CA ARG A 442 16.27 -26.87 14.30
C ARG A 442 17.58 -26.50 13.60
N PHE A 443 18.29 -25.53 14.18
CA PHE A 443 19.57 -25.07 13.66
C PHE A 443 20.71 -25.80 14.34
N ASP A 444 21.63 -26.42 13.55
CA ASP A 444 22.86 -27.01 14.06
C ASP A 444 23.98 -25.97 14.05
N TYR A 445 24.40 -25.52 15.23
CA TYR A 445 25.53 -24.58 15.40
C TYR A 445 26.90 -25.24 15.32
N ALA A 446 26.99 -26.56 15.36
CA ALA A 446 28.26 -27.28 15.44
C ALA A 446 29.28 -26.92 14.34
N PRO A 447 28.88 -26.71 13.04
CA PRO A 447 29.83 -26.29 12.02
C PRO A 447 30.49 -24.94 12.30
N ILE A 448 29.68 -23.95 12.79
CA ILE A 448 30.18 -22.61 13.14
C ILE A 448 31.09 -22.69 14.37
N LEU A 449 30.65 -23.40 15.40
CA LEU A 449 31.39 -23.56 16.65
C LEU A 449 32.75 -24.29 16.45
N ARG A 450 32.78 -25.33 15.58
CA ARG A 450 34.06 -26.02 15.20
C ARG A 450 35.02 -25.04 14.49
N GLY A 451 34.47 -24.17 13.62
CA GLY A 451 35.27 -23.15 12.94
C GLY A 451 35.86 -22.11 13.90
N LEU A 452 35.12 -21.71 14.93
CA LEU A 452 35.61 -20.80 15.97
C LEU A 452 36.68 -21.45 16.87
N ALA A 453 36.52 -22.72 17.20
CA ALA A 453 37.40 -23.45 18.07
C ALA A 453 38.78 -23.78 17.43
N ALA A 454 38.97 -23.56 16.14
CA ALA A 454 40.22 -23.83 15.43
C ALA A 454 41.31 -22.79 15.78
N GLU A 455 41.83 -22.84 16.98
CA GLU A 455 42.88 -21.93 17.47
C GLU A 455 44.11 -21.90 16.56
N GLY A 456 44.68 -20.69 16.40
CA GLY A 456 45.91 -20.44 15.63
C GLY A 456 45.79 -20.56 14.11
N ARG A 457 44.59 -20.82 13.58
CA ARG A 457 44.31 -20.86 12.13
C ARG A 457 43.35 -19.77 11.69
N ASN A 458 43.74 -19.04 10.63
CA ASN A 458 42.94 -18.02 9.95
C ASN A 458 42.16 -17.08 10.89
N PRO A 459 42.81 -16.12 11.56
CA PRO A 459 42.13 -15.16 12.46
C PRO A 459 41.08 -14.35 11.73
N GLU A 460 41.29 -14.07 10.44
CA GLU A 460 40.32 -13.35 9.59
C GLU A 460 38.99 -14.12 9.40
N GLY A 461 39.11 -15.42 9.13
CA GLY A 461 37.94 -16.30 8.99
C GLY A 461 37.20 -16.48 10.32
N ARG A 462 37.91 -16.62 11.43
CA ARG A 462 37.33 -16.70 12.78
C ARG A 462 36.64 -15.38 13.15
N ALA A 463 37.24 -14.25 12.82
CA ALA A 463 36.65 -12.94 13.00
C ALA A 463 35.33 -12.79 12.22
N ALA A 464 35.30 -13.27 10.97
CA ALA A 464 34.10 -13.24 10.13
C ALA A 464 33.00 -14.20 10.67
N LEU A 465 33.36 -15.36 11.20
CA LEU A 465 32.39 -16.25 11.87
C LEU A 465 31.80 -15.64 13.14
N LEU A 466 32.57 -14.89 13.93
CA LEU A 466 32.05 -14.17 15.10
C LEU A 466 30.96 -13.17 14.72
N GLN A 467 31.11 -12.48 13.58
CA GLN A 467 30.08 -11.58 13.08
C GLN A 467 28.79 -12.34 12.70
N VAL A 468 28.91 -13.57 12.18
CA VAL A 468 27.73 -14.43 11.94
C VAL A 468 27.10 -14.85 13.28
N CYS A 469 27.88 -15.11 14.31
CA CYS A 469 27.40 -15.47 15.65
C CYS A 469 26.55 -14.39 16.29
N SER A 470 26.75 -13.10 15.97
CA SER A 470 25.93 -12.00 16.49
C SER A 470 24.44 -12.09 16.11
N LEU A 471 24.12 -12.87 15.08
CA LEU A 471 22.75 -13.08 14.59
C LEU A 471 21.94 -14.05 15.46
N PHE A 472 22.57 -14.78 16.38
CA PHE A 472 21.94 -15.87 17.13
C PHE A 472 21.76 -15.55 18.62
N VAL A 473 20.63 -16.02 19.15
CA VAL A 473 20.37 -16.05 20.59
C VAL A 473 20.39 -17.52 21.03
N ASP A 474 21.59 -18.01 21.38
CA ASP A 474 21.81 -19.41 21.73
C ASP A 474 22.88 -19.54 22.80
N PRO A 475 22.72 -20.41 23.83
CA PRO A 475 23.69 -20.56 24.91
C PRO A 475 25.09 -21.07 24.47
N GLN A 476 25.15 -21.94 23.45
CA GLN A 476 26.43 -22.49 22.97
C GLN A 476 27.22 -21.43 22.19
N VAL A 477 26.51 -20.67 21.33
CA VAL A 477 27.08 -19.54 20.59
C VAL A 477 27.54 -18.45 21.55
N ARG A 478 26.75 -18.13 22.57
CA ARG A 478 27.10 -17.17 23.61
C ARG A 478 28.37 -17.59 24.36
N SER A 479 28.45 -18.86 24.71
CA SER A 479 29.67 -19.41 25.38
C SER A 479 30.92 -19.27 24.52
N ALA A 480 30.81 -19.59 23.22
CA ALA A 480 31.92 -19.47 22.27
C ALA A 480 32.35 -18.00 22.07
N MET A 481 31.38 -17.06 21.99
CA MET A 481 31.68 -15.64 21.91
C MET A 481 32.37 -15.10 23.18
N ARG A 482 31.98 -15.57 24.37
CA ARG A 482 32.64 -15.25 25.65
C ARG A 482 34.07 -15.77 25.73
N VAL A 483 34.35 -16.95 25.15
CA VAL A 483 35.72 -17.44 25.00
C VAL A 483 36.52 -16.50 24.08
N ALA A 484 35.97 -16.14 22.93
CA ALA A 484 36.62 -15.26 21.96
C ALA A 484 36.94 -13.86 22.51
N LEU A 485 36.16 -13.33 23.47
CA LEU A 485 36.42 -12.06 24.15
C LEU A 485 37.77 -12.10 24.95
N LYS A 486 38.22 -13.29 25.33
CA LYS A 486 39.43 -13.49 26.16
C LYS A 486 40.64 -13.92 25.33
N GLU A 487 40.49 -14.06 24.03
CA GLU A 487 41.57 -14.50 23.11
C GLU A 487 42.73 -13.50 23.10
N THR A 488 43.95 -14.04 22.97
CA THR A 488 45.15 -13.22 22.83
C THR A 488 45.31 -12.63 21.44
N GLU A 489 44.78 -13.30 20.42
CA GLU A 489 44.77 -12.81 19.06
C GLU A 489 43.89 -11.55 18.95
N VAL A 490 44.51 -10.41 18.68
CA VAL A 490 43.87 -9.09 18.71
C VAL A 490 42.69 -9.02 17.75
N ARG A 491 42.85 -9.60 16.56
CA ARG A 491 41.80 -9.53 15.51
C ARG A 491 40.55 -10.33 15.89
N VAL A 492 40.73 -11.49 16.51
CA VAL A 492 39.63 -12.33 16.99
C VAL A 492 38.92 -11.65 18.16
N ARG A 493 39.69 -11.08 19.10
CA ARG A 493 39.15 -10.35 20.25
C ARG A 493 38.40 -9.09 19.81
N ASP A 494 38.92 -8.30 18.87
CA ASP A 494 38.22 -7.14 18.30
C ASP A 494 36.88 -7.56 17.66
N ALA A 495 36.89 -8.60 16.84
CA ALA A 495 35.68 -9.13 16.22
C ALA A 495 34.69 -9.67 17.26
N ALA A 496 35.13 -10.29 18.33
CA ALA A 496 34.28 -10.76 19.42
C ALA A 496 33.59 -9.58 20.14
N ILE A 497 34.36 -8.51 20.44
CA ILE A 497 33.78 -7.30 21.05
C ILE A 497 32.68 -6.71 20.15
N ARG A 498 32.96 -6.55 18.85
CA ARG A 498 31.99 -6.04 17.88
C ARG A 498 30.77 -6.95 17.78
N ALA A 499 30.97 -8.26 17.66
CA ALA A 499 29.90 -9.25 17.56
C ALA A 499 28.98 -9.24 18.81
N VAL A 500 29.56 -9.10 20.00
CA VAL A 500 28.79 -8.97 21.25
C VAL A 500 28.02 -7.64 21.28
N CYS A 501 28.64 -6.53 20.80
CA CYS A 501 27.98 -5.25 20.70
C CYS A 501 26.82 -5.27 19.70
N ASP A 502 26.88 -6.07 18.63
CA ASP A 502 25.85 -6.20 17.60
C ASP A 502 24.79 -7.27 17.93
N SER A 503 25.07 -8.14 18.92
CA SER A 503 24.17 -9.24 19.32
C SER A 503 22.81 -8.72 19.82
N ARG A 504 21.75 -9.51 19.57
CA ARG A 504 20.41 -9.29 20.14
C ARG A 504 20.13 -10.11 21.40
N ASP A 505 21.13 -10.79 21.94
CA ASP A 505 21.00 -11.60 23.15
C ASP A 505 21.18 -10.73 24.41
N PRO A 506 20.10 -10.48 25.21
CA PRO A 506 20.17 -9.65 26.41
C PRO A 506 21.10 -10.23 27.50
N GLU A 507 21.40 -11.51 27.42
CA GLU A 507 22.36 -12.15 28.33
C GLU A 507 23.81 -11.64 28.18
N PHE A 508 24.11 -10.84 27.15
CA PHE A 508 25.37 -10.14 26.99
C PHE A 508 25.45 -8.80 27.73
N LEU A 509 24.38 -8.31 28.37
CA LEU A 509 24.43 -7.06 29.14
C LEU A 509 25.58 -7.01 30.17
N PRO A 510 25.86 -8.08 30.96
CA PRO A 510 27.04 -8.08 31.87
C PRO A 510 28.37 -8.01 31.12
N ASP A 511 28.49 -8.68 29.98
CA ASP A 511 29.72 -8.69 29.17
C ASP A 511 29.99 -7.31 28.55
N LEU A 512 28.95 -6.64 28.02
CA LEU A 512 29.06 -5.27 27.51
C LEU A 512 29.46 -4.27 28.61
N LEU A 513 28.86 -4.38 29.81
CA LEU A 513 29.21 -3.55 30.93
C LEU A 513 30.67 -3.80 31.37
N ALA A 514 31.14 -5.04 31.30
CA ALA A 514 32.55 -5.40 31.57
C ALA A 514 33.50 -4.80 30.53
N VAL A 515 33.12 -4.79 29.24
CA VAL A 515 33.89 -4.11 28.18
C VAL A 515 34.02 -2.62 28.49
N VAL A 516 32.90 -1.91 28.85
CA VAL A 516 32.95 -0.49 29.22
C VAL A 516 33.87 -0.23 30.40
N ARG A 517 33.86 -1.09 31.42
CA ARG A 517 34.68 -0.91 32.62
C ARG A 517 36.18 -1.16 32.40
N ASN A 518 36.52 -2.15 31.58
CA ASN A 518 37.89 -2.69 31.52
C ASN A 518 38.68 -2.21 30.30
N THR A 519 38.07 -1.59 29.31
CA THR A 519 38.79 -1.08 28.14
C THR A 519 39.11 0.41 28.26
N GLN A 520 40.28 0.79 27.77
CA GLN A 520 40.67 2.21 27.56
C GLN A 520 40.44 2.67 26.12
N GLU A 521 40.10 1.76 25.22
CA GLU A 521 39.80 2.04 23.82
C GLU A 521 38.44 2.74 23.69
N ALA A 522 38.44 4.02 23.35
CA ALA A 522 37.22 4.82 23.23
C ALA A 522 36.22 4.24 22.22
N SER A 523 36.72 3.63 21.14
CA SER A 523 35.88 2.97 20.13
C SER A 523 35.09 1.79 20.68
N TYR A 524 35.72 0.93 21.48
CA TYR A 524 35.07 -0.23 22.10
C TYR A 524 34.09 0.19 23.19
N ARG A 525 34.46 1.22 24.00
CA ARG A 525 33.53 1.79 24.99
C ARG A 525 32.26 2.31 24.32
N ALA A 526 32.42 3.12 23.25
CA ALA A 526 31.29 3.68 22.53
C ALA A 526 30.39 2.60 21.89
N LEU A 527 30.99 1.56 21.29
CA LEU A 527 30.24 0.43 20.74
C LEU A 527 29.50 -0.34 21.82
N ALA A 528 30.17 -0.66 22.93
CA ALA A 528 29.58 -1.42 24.04
C ALA A 528 28.42 -0.65 24.71
N ILE A 529 28.55 0.67 24.89
CA ILE A 529 27.49 1.51 25.44
C ILE A 529 26.27 1.53 24.50
N ARG A 530 26.48 1.70 23.19
CA ARG A 530 25.41 1.67 22.18
C ARG A 530 24.73 0.31 22.13
N GLY A 531 25.52 -0.79 22.12
CA GLY A 531 24.99 -2.16 22.14
C GLY A 531 24.19 -2.43 23.41
N TYR A 532 24.67 -1.99 24.57
CA TYR A 532 23.97 -2.10 25.84
C TYR A 532 22.63 -1.36 25.83
N VAL A 533 22.66 -0.06 25.47
CA VAL A 533 21.45 0.77 25.38
C VAL A 533 20.46 0.16 24.41
N ARG A 534 20.89 -0.30 23.23
CA ARG A 534 20.03 -0.96 22.26
C ARG A 534 19.36 -2.19 22.85
N LEU A 535 20.12 -3.07 23.50
CA LEU A 535 19.56 -4.27 24.15
C LEU A 535 18.55 -3.95 25.25
N VAL A 536 18.70 -2.83 25.96
CA VAL A 536 17.77 -2.42 27.02
C VAL A 536 16.50 -1.77 26.43
N THR A 537 16.64 -0.99 25.36
CA THR A 537 15.52 -0.19 24.80
C THR A 537 14.72 -0.92 23.72
N GLU A 538 15.21 -2.03 23.15
CA GLU A 538 14.42 -2.89 22.26
C GLU A 538 13.20 -3.48 23.00
N GLU A 539 12.08 -3.66 22.26
CA GLU A 539 10.72 -3.90 22.77
C GLU A 539 10.57 -4.99 23.85
N ASN A 540 11.52 -5.93 23.94
CA ASN A 540 11.53 -6.99 24.94
C ASN A 540 12.84 -7.09 25.76
N GLY A 541 13.80 -6.21 25.55
CA GLY A 541 15.14 -6.40 26.10
C GLY A 541 15.19 -6.35 27.64
N ALA A 542 14.60 -5.34 28.25
CA ALA A 542 14.49 -5.23 29.70
C ALA A 542 13.62 -6.34 30.30
N ARG A 543 12.51 -6.69 29.64
CA ARG A 543 11.61 -7.76 30.07
C ARG A 543 12.28 -9.14 29.97
N ALA A 544 13.06 -9.38 28.93
CA ALA A 544 13.84 -10.62 28.77
C ALA A 544 14.92 -10.76 29.85
N ALA A 545 15.50 -9.63 30.29
CA ALA A 545 16.44 -9.59 31.41
C ALA A 545 15.76 -9.67 32.80
N GLY A 546 14.42 -9.67 32.88
CA GLY A 546 13.66 -9.72 34.12
C GLY A 546 13.83 -8.50 35.05
N LYS A 547 14.25 -7.34 34.48
CA LYS A 547 14.53 -6.10 35.20
C LYS A 547 13.87 -4.91 34.52
N SER A 548 13.71 -3.80 35.22
CA SER A 548 13.27 -2.55 34.62
C SER A 548 14.40 -1.94 33.76
N ALA A 549 14.04 -1.12 32.76
CA ALA A 549 15.02 -0.43 31.94
C ALA A 549 15.92 0.49 32.80
N VAL A 550 15.34 1.11 33.81
CA VAL A 550 16.09 1.99 34.75
C VAL A 550 17.12 1.20 35.54
N GLU A 551 16.74 0.02 36.10
CA GLU A 551 17.66 -0.85 36.83
C GLU A 551 18.86 -1.30 35.98
N LEU A 552 18.65 -1.49 34.68
CA LEU A 552 19.71 -1.84 33.73
C LEU A 552 20.56 -0.63 33.35
N LEU A 553 19.98 0.55 33.11
CA LEU A 553 20.71 1.75 32.68
C LEU A 553 21.51 2.40 33.82
N LYS A 554 21.09 2.24 35.07
CA LYS A 554 21.77 2.81 36.26
C LYS A 554 23.23 2.43 36.37
N PRO A 555 23.64 1.12 36.29
CA PRO A 555 25.04 0.75 36.33
C PRO A 555 25.83 1.22 35.10
N LEU A 556 25.21 1.38 33.96
CA LEU A 556 25.84 1.93 32.75
C LEU A 556 26.15 3.41 32.93
N LEU A 557 25.19 4.21 33.46
CA LEU A 557 25.39 5.62 33.77
C LEU A 557 26.56 5.82 34.78
N ALA A 558 26.68 4.94 35.76
CA ALA A 558 27.73 5.00 36.78
C ALA A 558 29.15 4.76 36.22
N VAL A 559 29.29 4.04 35.09
CA VAL A 559 30.57 3.76 34.44
C VAL A 559 30.87 4.64 33.25
N ALA A 560 29.89 5.36 32.76
CA ALA A 560 30.03 6.34 31.68
C ALA A 560 30.86 7.53 32.17
N SER A 561 32.11 7.65 31.75
CA SER A 561 33.07 8.64 32.23
C SER A 561 33.22 9.83 31.30
N HIS A 562 32.93 9.67 30.01
CA HIS A 562 33.02 10.74 29.00
C HIS A 562 31.66 11.38 28.72
N PRO A 563 31.62 12.69 28.41
CA PRO A 563 30.37 13.37 28.10
C PRO A 563 29.53 12.68 27.02
N GLU A 564 30.18 12.22 25.93
CA GLU A 564 29.53 11.53 24.81
C GLU A 564 28.86 10.22 25.26
N GLU A 565 29.47 9.49 26.17
CA GLU A 565 28.93 8.25 26.76
C GLU A 565 27.69 8.56 27.60
N LYS A 566 27.77 9.58 28.48
CA LYS A 566 26.64 10.03 29.30
C LYS A 566 25.48 10.49 28.45
N ARG A 567 25.71 11.22 27.35
CA ARG A 567 24.66 11.65 26.41
C ARG A 567 23.85 10.49 25.86
N VAL A 568 24.53 9.42 25.47
CA VAL A 568 23.84 8.20 24.96
C VAL A 568 22.96 7.57 26.03
N VAL A 569 23.43 7.51 27.28
CA VAL A 569 22.66 6.92 28.39
C VAL A 569 21.51 7.84 28.81
N LEU A 570 21.73 9.17 28.85
CA LEU A 570 20.69 10.16 29.13
C LEU A 570 19.56 10.11 28.08
N ALA A 571 19.92 9.99 26.80
CA ALA A 571 18.94 9.83 25.73
C ALA A 571 18.11 8.53 25.90
N ALA A 572 18.71 7.45 26.36
CA ALA A 572 17.99 6.21 26.66
C ALA A 572 17.06 6.37 27.88
N LEU A 573 17.54 6.98 28.97
CA LEU A 573 16.73 7.26 30.16
C LEU A 573 15.54 8.17 29.84
N ALA A 574 15.71 9.13 28.92
CA ALA A 574 14.65 10.03 28.48
C ALA A 574 13.42 9.29 27.90
N THR A 575 13.63 8.07 27.34
CA THR A 575 12.53 7.25 26.79
C THR A 575 11.79 6.43 27.86
N VAL A 576 12.27 6.42 29.10
CA VAL A 576 11.70 5.63 30.20
C VAL A 576 10.79 6.51 31.07
N PRO A 577 9.46 6.32 31.01
CA PRO A 577 8.49 7.16 31.72
C PRO A 577 8.37 6.76 33.22
N ASP A 578 9.45 6.92 33.98
CA ASP A 578 9.58 6.42 35.35
C ASP A 578 10.18 7.49 36.27
N LEU A 579 9.71 7.53 37.55
CA LEU A 579 10.22 8.45 38.55
C LEU A 579 11.70 8.17 38.88
N GLU A 580 12.14 6.90 38.90
CA GLU A 580 13.53 6.57 39.14
C GLU A 580 14.44 7.08 38.04
N ALA A 581 13.97 7.05 36.76
CA ALA A 581 14.66 7.67 35.63
C ALA A 581 14.81 9.18 35.83
N LEU A 582 13.74 9.85 36.24
CA LEU A 582 13.76 11.28 36.56
C LEU A 582 14.79 11.61 37.65
N ASN A 583 14.81 10.78 38.71
CA ASN A 583 15.74 10.93 39.83
C ASN A 583 17.20 10.66 39.46
N LEU A 584 17.46 9.73 38.55
CA LEU A 584 18.81 9.44 38.03
C LEU A 584 19.35 10.56 37.13
N VAL A 585 18.49 11.18 36.33
CA VAL A 585 18.87 12.24 35.43
C VAL A 585 19.07 13.58 36.11
N SER A 586 18.25 13.88 37.12
CA SER A 586 18.23 15.19 37.81
C SER A 586 19.61 15.66 38.34
N PRO A 587 20.50 14.80 38.90
CA PRO A 587 21.83 15.21 39.36
C PRO A 587 22.74 15.64 38.19
N MET A 588 22.51 15.13 36.96
CA MET A 588 23.32 15.45 35.80
C MET A 588 23.18 16.93 35.32
N LEU A 589 22.13 17.63 35.76
CA LEU A 589 21.99 19.08 35.56
C LEU A 589 23.16 19.89 36.18
N GLY A 590 23.85 19.35 37.18
CA GLY A 590 25.06 19.96 37.75
C GLY A 590 26.32 19.78 36.95
N GLU A 591 26.32 18.90 35.96
CA GLU A 591 27.49 18.63 35.11
C GLU A 591 27.48 19.48 33.83
N ALA A 592 28.33 20.52 33.77
CA ALA A 592 28.32 21.51 32.69
C ALA A 592 28.38 20.91 31.27
N THR A 593 29.03 19.74 31.11
CA THR A 593 29.25 19.07 29.82
C THR A 593 28.04 18.28 29.27
N VAL A 594 27.04 18.02 30.11
CA VAL A 594 25.82 17.25 29.77
C VAL A 594 24.54 17.85 30.35
N LYS A 595 24.63 19.06 30.92
CA LYS A 595 23.48 19.72 31.58
C LYS A 595 22.29 19.91 30.67
N GLU A 596 22.51 20.24 29.39
CA GLU A 596 21.42 20.48 28.46
C GLU A 596 20.73 19.16 28.05
N GLU A 597 21.52 18.10 27.82
CA GLU A 597 20.97 16.76 27.54
C GLU A 597 20.20 16.22 28.75
N ALA A 598 20.67 16.49 29.95
CA ALA A 598 19.94 16.15 31.17
C ALA A 598 18.62 16.94 31.29
N ALA A 599 18.64 18.23 30.94
CA ALA A 599 17.44 19.05 30.90
C ALA A 599 16.42 18.52 29.88
N GLN A 600 16.87 18.17 28.68
CA GLN A 600 16.02 17.58 27.65
C GLN A 600 15.43 16.23 28.10
N ALA A 601 16.23 15.37 28.73
CA ALA A 601 15.76 14.10 29.25
C ALA A 601 14.67 14.29 30.34
N ILE A 602 14.87 15.22 31.28
CA ILE A 602 13.87 15.56 32.29
C ILE A 602 12.58 16.06 31.62
N LEU A 603 12.68 16.97 30.64
CA LEU A 603 11.54 17.51 29.90
C LEU A 603 10.79 16.46 29.09
N GLN A 604 11.44 15.37 28.71
CA GLN A 604 10.81 14.24 28.03
C GLN A 604 10.11 13.28 29.01
N ILE A 605 10.70 13.04 30.18
CA ILE A 605 10.14 12.15 31.23
C ILE A 605 9.00 12.85 31.97
N ALA A 606 9.10 14.17 32.22
CA ALA A 606 8.22 14.93 33.08
C ALA A 606 6.71 14.80 32.75
N PRO A 607 6.25 14.83 31.51
CA PRO A 607 4.82 14.65 31.21
C PRO A 607 4.25 13.31 31.69
N ALA A 608 5.06 12.25 31.64
CA ALA A 608 4.64 10.91 32.05
C ALA A 608 4.62 10.73 33.57
N THR A 609 5.48 11.44 34.27
CA THR A 609 5.55 11.40 35.77
C THR A 609 4.65 12.45 36.43
N ALA A 610 4.24 13.49 35.68
CA ALA A 610 3.46 14.63 36.21
C ALA A 610 2.17 14.24 36.91
N GLY A 611 1.46 13.23 36.40
CA GLY A 611 0.18 12.78 36.96
C GLY A 611 0.34 11.98 38.25
N ALA A 612 1.34 11.09 38.32
CA ALA A 612 1.57 10.20 39.45
C ALA A 612 2.46 10.84 40.55
N HIS A 613 3.42 11.64 40.13
CA HIS A 613 4.47 12.22 41.00
C HIS A 613 4.61 13.74 40.78
N PRO A 614 3.53 14.53 41.01
CA PRO A 614 3.51 15.94 40.63
C PRO A 614 4.54 16.80 41.40
N GLN A 615 4.85 16.47 42.63
CA GLN A 615 5.78 17.27 43.45
C GLN A 615 7.23 17.03 43.04
N GLU A 616 7.63 15.77 42.87
CA GLU A 616 8.96 15.36 42.40
C GLU A 616 9.21 15.89 40.97
N THR A 617 8.20 15.83 40.11
CA THR A 617 8.29 16.35 38.73
C THR A 617 8.43 17.89 38.74
N LYS A 618 7.67 18.63 39.57
CA LYS A 618 7.83 20.08 39.73
C LYS A 618 9.22 20.47 40.24
N GLU A 619 9.75 19.72 41.19
CA GLU A 619 11.10 19.97 41.69
C GLU A 619 12.18 19.73 40.63
N ALA A 620 12.04 18.66 39.84
CA ALA A 620 12.95 18.42 38.71
C ALA A 620 12.85 19.53 37.63
N LEU A 621 11.65 20.00 37.32
CA LEU A 621 11.43 21.11 36.37
C LEU A 621 12.02 22.44 36.93
N ARG A 622 11.90 22.72 38.22
CA ARG A 622 12.54 23.86 38.83
C ARG A 622 14.06 23.82 38.67
N ARG A 623 14.68 22.66 38.92
CA ARG A 623 16.12 22.47 38.72
C ARG A 623 16.52 22.66 37.24
N VAL A 624 15.67 22.25 36.26
CA VAL A 624 15.89 22.57 34.86
C VAL A 624 15.92 24.08 34.65
N LEU A 625 14.95 24.83 35.21
CA LEU A 625 14.90 26.29 35.08
C LEU A 625 16.13 26.98 35.70
N ASP A 626 16.70 26.41 36.75
CA ASP A 626 17.91 26.93 37.40
C ASP A 626 19.18 26.60 36.61
N ALA A 627 19.22 25.48 35.87
CA ALA A 627 20.41 24.96 35.21
C ALA A 627 20.56 25.39 33.75
N THR A 628 19.46 25.44 32.95
CA THR A 628 19.52 25.69 31.51
C THR A 628 19.40 27.18 31.17
N GLU A 629 20.17 27.60 30.16
CA GLU A 629 20.04 28.93 29.54
C GLU A 629 19.19 28.89 28.25
N SER A 630 18.85 27.69 27.76
CA SER A 630 18.02 27.50 26.58
C SER A 630 16.61 28.03 26.81
N ALA A 631 16.21 29.04 26.04
CA ALA A 631 14.86 29.61 26.11
C ALA A 631 13.78 28.58 25.79
N GLU A 632 14.06 27.64 24.88
CA GLU A 632 13.15 26.55 24.52
C GLU A 632 12.92 25.60 25.71
N SER A 633 14.01 25.11 26.33
CA SER A 633 13.95 24.23 27.51
C SER A 633 13.22 24.89 28.65
N ARG A 634 13.50 26.18 28.92
CA ARG A 634 12.83 26.97 29.99
C ARG A 634 11.34 27.11 29.74
N ASN A 635 10.93 27.49 28.52
CA ASN A 635 9.51 27.64 28.14
C ASN A 635 8.76 26.33 28.28
N ARG A 636 9.38 25.21 27.88
CA ARG A 636 8.79 23.87 28.00
C ARG A 636 8.64 23.47 29.45
N ALA A 637 9.65 23.74 30.29
CA ALA A 637 9.58 23.47 31.74
C ALA A 637 8.44 24.25 32.42
N VAL A 638 8.30 25.54 32.11
CA VAL A 638 7.19 26.40 32.63
C VAL A 638 5.83 25.87 32.15
N THR A 639 5.75 25.44 30.89
CA THR A 639 4.50 24.90 30.34
C THR A 639 4.07 23.64 31.06
N ILE A 640 4.98 22.66 31.25
CA ILE A 640 4.70 21.41 31.96
C ILE A 640 4.34 21.71 33.43
N ALA A 641 5.07 22.60 34.08
CA ALA A 641 4.76 22.99 35.48
C ALA A 641 3.34 23.58 35.64
N ARG A 642 2.93 24.42 34.66
CA ARG A 642 1.55 24.96 34.61
C ARG A 642 0.52 23.88 34.36
N GLN A 643 0.81 22.93 33.50
CA GLN A 643 -0.08 21.77 33.25
C GLN A 643 -0.27 20.93 34.52
N ILE A 644 0.81 20.69 35.28
CA ILE A 644 0.70 19.99 36.57
C ILE A 644 -0.24 20.71 37.54
N GLU A 645 -0.21 22.07 37.59
CA GLU A 645 -1.13 22.83 38.40
C GLU A 645 -2.59 22.70 37.97
N GLN A 646 -2.85 22.68 36.66
CA GLN A 646 -4.18 22.47 36.11
C GLN A 646 -4.70 21.03 36.32
N MET A 647 -3.82 20.05 36.44
CA MET A 647 -4.17 18.66 36.74
C MET A 647 -4.41 18.36 38.23
N ALA A 648 -4.07 19.27 39.15
CA ALA A 648 -3.97 18.97 40.57
C ALA A 648 -5.26 18.43 41.21
N ASP A 649 -6.42 18.67 40.64
CA ASP A 649 -7.73 18.22 41.13
C ASP A 649 -8.22 16.93 40.44
N TYR A 650 -7.51 16.44 39.41
CA TYR A 650 -7.92 15.28 38.63
C TYR A 650 -7.08 14.04 38.90
N LEU A 651 -7.67 12.87 38.69
CA LEU A 651 -6.96 11.61 38.71
C LEU A 651 -6.32 11.42 37.31
N THR A 652 -5.03 11.64 37.21
CA THR A 652 -4.29 11.64 35.93
C THR A 652 -3.27 10.50 35.76
N ALA A 653 -3.11 9.71 36.81
CA ALA A 653 -2.22 8.54 36.84
C ALA A 653 -3.00 7.25 36.57
N TRP A 654 -2.94 6.72 35.35
CA TRP A 654 -3.69 5.54 34.94
C TRP A 654 -2.83 4.55 34.14
N GLN A 655 -3.22 3.28 34.20
CA GLN A 655 -2.84 2.28 33.20
C GLN A 655 -4.04 1.94 32.35
N MET A 656 -3.81 1.72 31.06
CA MET A 656 -4.82 1.34 30.08
C MET A 656 -4.61 -0.07 29.53
N ALA A 657 -5.69 -0.71 29.10
CA ALA A 657 -5.70 -1.97 28.37
C ALA A 657 -6.75 -1.91 27.25
N GLY A 658 -6.41 -2.43 26.07
CA GLY A 658 -7.29 -2.41 24.89
C GLY A 658 -6.49 -2.11 23.61
N PRO A 659 -7.18 -1.78 22.47
CA PRO A 659 -8.65 -1.80 22.34
C PRO A 659 -9.22 -3.21 22.28
N TYR A 660 -10.36 -3.45 22.87
CA TYR A 660 -11.13 -4.69 22.78
C TYR A 660 -12.28 -4.51 21.80
N ARG A 661 -12.50 -5.53 20.98
CA ARG A 661 -13.55 -5.55 19.95
C ARG A 661 -14.12 -6.96 19.80
N GLU A 662 -15.35 -7.04 19.28
CA GLU A 662 -15.95 -8.30 18.84
C GLU A 662 -16.59 -8.07 17.46
N THR A 663 -16.34 -8.99 16.53
CA THR A 663 -16.79 -8.84 15.14
C THR A 663 -18.30 -8.72 15.06
N GLY A 664 -18.79 -7.69 14.38
CA GLY A 664 -20.23 -7.43 14.20
C GLY A 664 -20.92 -6.76 15.39
N LYS A 665 -20.18 -6.34 16.42
CA LYS A 665 -20.72 -5.60 17.56
C LYS A 665 -20.29 -4.12 17.49
N ASP A 666 -21.25 -3.23 17.69
CA ASP A 666 -21.04 -1.81 17.88
C ASP A 666 -20.64 -1.47 19.31
N TYR A 667 -20.28 -0.21 19.56
CA TYR A 667 -19.90 0.26 20.88
C TYR A 667 -20.95 0.01 21.98
N ALA A 668 -22.23 0.11 21.63
CA ALA A 668 -23.33 -0.07 22.57
C ALA A 668 -23.47 -1.56 22.98
N ALA A 669 -23.31 -2.49 22.05
CA ALA A 669 -23.28 -3.92 22.34
C ALA A 669 -22.00 -4.33 23.09
N LEU A 670 -20.85 -3.74 22.76
CA LEU A 670 -19.57 -3.97 23.46
C LEU A 670 -19.59 -3.49 24.92
N PHE A 671 -20.46 -2.53 25.27
CA PHE A 671 -20.60 -2.03 26.62
C PHE A 671 -20.95 -3.15 27.62
N ASP A 672 -21.83 -4.08 27.27
CA ASP A 672 -22.30 -5.15 28.14
C ASP A 672 -21.47 -6.43 28.05
N LEU A 673 -20.61 -6.58 27.05
CA LEU A 673 -19.70 -7.73 26.95
C LEU A 673 -18.61 -7.67 28.03
N VAL A 674 -18.32 -8.80 28.63
CA VAL A 674 -17.25 -8.95 29.62
C VAL A 674 -15.93 -9.23 28.90
N PHE A 675 -14.92 -8.41 29.14
CA PHE A 675 -13.57 -8.61 28.63
C PHE A 675 -12.59 -8.95 29.78
N PRO A 676 -11.39 -9.47 29.47
CA PRO A 676 -10.44 -9.94 30.48
C PRO A 676 -10.17 -8.97 31.65
N PRO A 677 -10.11 -7.62 31.47
CA PRO A 677 -9.90 -6.72 32.60
C PRO A 677 -10.99 -6.72 33.68
N GLU A 678 -12.20 -7.16 33.37
CA GLU A 678 -13.31 -7.28 34.32
C GLU A 678 -13.25 -8.59 35.15
N THR A 679 -12.39 -9.53 34.73
CA THR A 679 -12.28 -10.83 35.40
C THR A 679 -11.20 -10.75 36.49
N PRO A 680 -11.52 -10.99 37.75
CA PRO A 680 -10.51 -11.01 38.82
C PRO A 680 -9.41 -12.04 38.55
N GLY A 681 -8.15 -11.62 38.66
CA GLY A 681 -6.99 -12.49 38.47
C GLY A 681 -6.63 -12.84 37.00
N ALA A 682 -7.25 -12.22 35.98
CA ALA A 682 -6.87 -12.39 34.58
C ALA A 682 -5.38 -12.05 34.36
N ARG A 683 -4.63 -13.03 33.80
CA ARG A 683 -3.18 -12.89 33.56
C ARG A 683 -2.84 -12.34 32.18
N ASP A 684 -3.78 -12.42 31.22
CA ASP A 684 -3.55 -12.10 29.82
C ASP A 684 -3.91 -10.65 29.45
N VAL A 685 -3.91 -9.73 30.44
CA VAL A 685 -4.17 -8.31 30.24
C VAL A 685 -2.85 -7.55 30.12
N SER A 686 -2.59 -6.97 28.96
CA SER A 686 -1.43 -6.08 28.74
C SER A 686 -1.77 -4.66 29.18
N TRP A 687 -1.39 -4.31 30.41
CA TRP A 687 -1.55 -2.96 30.95
C TRP A 687 -0.37 -2.07 30.54
N LYS A 688 -0.67 -0.87 30.02
CA LYS A 688 0.31 0.14 29.61
C LYS A 688 0.01 1.47 30.34
N PRO A 689 1.01 2.30 30.65
CA PRO A 689 0.77 3.65 31.15
C PRO A 689 -0.10 4.46 30.17
N LEU A 690 -1.06 5.21 30.70
CA LEU A 690 -1.86 6.18 29.92
C LEU A 690 -1.29 7.57 30.18
N PRO A 691 -0.67 8.23 29.18
CA PRO A 691 -0.09 9.56 29.37
C PRO A 691 -1.18 10.62 29.62
N ALA A 692 -0.94 11.49 30.60
CA ALA A 692 -1.72 12.71 30.81
C ALA A 692 -1.09 13.88 30.05
N GLY A 693 -1.85 14.98 29.86
CA GLY A 693 -1.34 16.19 29.22
C GLY A 693 -1.23 16.13 27.71
N ALA A 694 -1.94 15.21 27.08
CA ALA A 694 -1.97 15.07 25.60
C ALA A 694 -2.54 16.32 24.90
N ASP A 695 -3.50 17.01 25.52
CA ASP A 695 -4.03 18.31 25.15
C ASP A 695 -3.45 19.39 26.07
N PRO A 696 -2.58 20.30 25.59
CA PRO A 696 -2.01 21.35 26.41
C PRO A 696 -3.03 22.33 27.04
N ALA A 697 -4.19 22.48 26.43
CA ALA A 697 -5.26 23.33 26.93
C ALA A 697 -6.12 22.63 28.01
N ARG A 698 -6.18 21.30 27.96
CA ARG A 698 -6.95 20.44 28.86
C ARG A 698 -6.09 19.27 29.35
N PRO A 699 -4.97 19.52 30.07
CA PRO A 699 -3.98 18.52 30.41
C PRO A 699 -4.49 17.39 31.32
N TRP A 700 -5.63 17.59 32.00
CA TRP A 700 -6.33 16.62 32.82
C TRP A 700 -7.23 15.65 32.00
N LEU A 701 -7.38 15.89 30.69
CA LEU A 701 -8.13 15.02 29.81
C LEU A 701 -7.25 13.86 29.35
N LEU A 702 -7.77 12.66 29.45
CA LEU A 702 -7.06 11.42 29.11
C LEU A 702 -7.55 10.91 27.75
N ASP A 703 -6.67 10.91 26.76
CA ASP A 703 -6.96 10.64 25.36
C ASP A 703 -6.63 9.18 25.02
N LEU A 704 -7.67 8.35 24.99
CA LEU A 704 -7.58 6.93 24.61
C LEU A 704 -7.46 6.76 23.09
N LEU A 705 -8.02 7.68 22.29
CA LEU A 705 -7.92 7.60 20.84
C LEU A 705 -6.46 7.75 20.38
N LYS A 706 -5.75 8.72 20.92
CA LYS A 706 -4.32 8.93 20.64
C LYS A 706 -3.45 7.77 21.14
N ALA A 707 -3.83 7.15 22.26
CA ALA A 707 -3.06 6.11 22.90
C ALA A 707 -3.27 4.71 22.30
N LEU A 708 -4.49 4.38 21.85
CA LEU A 708 -4.90 3.05 21.41
C LEU A 708 -5.36 3.04 19.94
N GLY A 709 -5.98 4.12 19.47
CA GLY A 709 -6.59 4.22 18.13
C GLY A 709 -7.86 3.41 17.95
N GLY A 710 -8.58 3.70 16.89
CA GLY A 710 -9.71 2.92 16.40
C GLY A 710 -11.09 3.41 16.85
N GLU A 711 -12.11 2.84 16.21
CA GLU A 711 -13.53 3.09 16.43
C GLU A 711 -14.22 1.78 16.80
N GLN A 712 -15.47 1.83 17.29
CA GLN A 712 -16.27 0.66 17.68
C GLN A 712 -15.48 -0.29 18.60
N ALA A 713 -15.03 0.23 19.72
CA ALA A 713 -14.10 -0.46 20.63
C ALA A 713 -14.39 -0.16 22.11
N VAL A 714 -13.72 -0.90 22.98
CA VAL A 714 -13.72 -0.69 24.43
C VAL A 714 -12.30 -0.62 24.93
N ALA A 715 -12.02 0.34 25.83
CA ALA A 715 -10.79 0.38 26.61
C ALA A 715 -11.09 0.30 28.11
N TYR A 716 -10.10 -0.16 28.82
CA TYR A 716 -10.10 -0.14 30.28
C TYR A 716 -8.99 0.78 30.79
N ALA A 717 -9.31 1.55 31.83
CA ALA A 717 -8.35 2.34 32.56
C ALA A 717 -8.41 1.96 34.05
N ARG A 718 -7.25 1.73 34.69
CA ARG A 718 -7.18 1.40 36.08
C ARG A 718 -6.18 2.28 36.84
N THR A 719 -6.53 2.56 38.11
CA THR A 719 -5.66 3.22 39.09
C THR A 719 -6.03 2.76 40.48
N ALA A 720 -5.26 3.14 41.49
CA ALA A 720 -5.63 2.98 42.89
C ALA A 720 -5.49 4.32 43.64
N VAL A 721 -6.46 4.63 44.47
CA VAL A 721 -6.51 5.87 45.29
C VAL A 721 -6.34 5.54 46.75
N PHE A 722 -5.34 6.09 47.37
CA PHE A 722 -5.14 5.97 48.85
C PHE A 722 -5.95 7.04 49.57
N SER A 723 -6.67 6.62 50.56
CA SER A 723 -7.37 7.50 51.55
C SER A 723 -6.90 7.21 52.95
N GLU A 724 -6.55 8.23 53.74
CA GLU A 724 -6.07 8.03 55.10
C GLU A 724 -7.14 7.47 56.04
N LYS A 725 -8.40 7.74 55.75
CA LYS A 725 -9.57 7.30 56.51
C LYS A 725 -10.71 6.94 55.59
N GLU A 726 -11.68 6.22 56.13
CA GLU A 726 -12.95 6.03 55.45
C GLU A 726 -13.68 7.38 55.34
N GLN A 727 -14.12 7.71 54.09
CA GLN A 727 -14.81 8.98 53.85
C GLN A 727 -15.71 8.91 52.59
N SER A 728 -16.81 9.68 52.67
CA SER A 728 -17.68 9.84 51.51
C SER A 728 -17.07 10.80 50.50
N ALA A 729 -17.20 10.46 49.23
CA ALA A 729 -16.74 11.26 48.10
C ALA A 729 -17.74 11.19 46.93
N VAL A 730 -17.59 12.07 45.99
CA VAL A 730 -18.26 12.01 44.68
C VAL A 730 -17.19 11.85 43.61
N LEU A 731 -17.28 10.78 42.83
CA LEU A 731 -16.48 10.64 41.63
C LEU A 731 -17.20 11.42 40.51
N GLU A 732 -16.60 12.51 40.09
CA GLU A 732 -17.02 13.26 38.91
C GLU A 732 -16.28 12.69 37.69
N LEU A 733 -17.04 11.99 36.82
CA LEU A 733 -16.55 11.37 35.61
C LEU A 733 -17.10 12.08 34.38
N GLY A 734 -16.25 12.36 33.41
CA GLY A 734 -16.63 12.69 32.05
C GLY A 734 -16.11 11.61 31.12
N SER A 735 -16.91 11.17 30.17
CA SER A 735 -16.48 10.21 29.13
C SER A 735 -17.02 10.62 27.78
N ASP A 736 -16.21 10.42 26.76
CA ASP A 736 -16.63 10.38 25.38
C ASP A 736 -17.04 8.94 25.10
N ASP A 737 -18.34 8.81 24.86
CA ASP A 737 -19.28 7.72 24.92
C ASP A 737 -19.46 7.08 26.34
N GLY A 738 -19.92 5.83 26.38
CA GLY A 738 -20.37 5.17 27.59
C GLY A 738 -19.27 4.76 28.56
N ALA A 739 -19.59 4.75 29.85
CA ALA A 739 -18.66 4.35 30.88
C ALA A 739 -19.26 3.41 31.92
N LYS A 740 -18.49 2.37 32.36
CA LYS A 740 -18.73 1.62 33.62
C LYS A 740 -17.58 1.88 34.59
N VAL A 741 -17.90 1.89 35.89
CA VAL A 741 -16.94 2.15 36.96
C VAL A 741 -17.06 1.09 38.03
N TRP A 742 -15.93 0.49 38.38
CA TRP A 742 -15.82 -0.37 39.59
C TRP A 742 -14.88 0.29 40.61
N LEU A 743 -15.31 0.38 41.83
CA LEU A 743 -14.51 0.80 42.97
C LEU A 743 -14.44 -0.36 43.99
N ASN A 744 -13.24 -0.75 44.36
CA ASN A 744 -12.99 -1.88 45.26
C ASN A 744 -13.69 -3.17 44.77
N GLY A 745 -13.65 -3.43 43.45
CA GLY A 745 -14.27 -4.55 42.79
C GLY A 745 -15.80 -4.50 42.65
N LYS A 746 -16.47 -3.48 43.19
CA LYS A 746 -17.92 -3.30 43.11
C LYS A 746 -18.28 -2.34 41.98
N LEU A 747 -19.21 -2.71 41.11
CA LEU A 747 -19.79 -1.82 40.10
C LEU A 747 -20.55 -0.69 40.81
N VAL A 748 -20.10 0.56 40.64
CA VAL A 748 -20.70 1.76 41.25
C VAL A 748 -21.38 2.66 40.22
N HIS A 749 -21.07 2.52 38.95
CA HIS A 749 -21.68 3.30 37.85
C HIS A 749 -21.71 2.52 36.53
N ALA A 750 -22.79 2.70 35.75
CA ALA A 750 -22.89 2.21 34.38
C ALA A 750 -23.82 3.14 33.59
N ASN A 751 -23.29 3.72 32.53
CA ASN A 751 -24.02 4.62 31.63
C ASN A 751 -23.61 4.34 30.16
N ASN A 752 -24.51 3.68 29.43
CA ASN A 752 -24.31 3.36 28.00
C ASN A 752 -24.92 4.47 27.14
N VAL A 753 -24.13 5.45 26.77
CA VAL A 753 -24.56 6.65 26.06
C VAL A 753 -23.53 7.06 25.00
N ALA A 754 -24.00 7.56 23.85
CA ALA A 754 -23.16 8.24 22.89
C ALA A 754 -23.17 9.74 23.16
N ARG A 755 -22.01 10.30 23.47
CA ARG A 755 -21.89 11.73 23.83
C ARG A 755 -20.45 12.22 23.67
N PRO A 756 -20.27 13.51 23.33
CA PRO A 756 -18.94 14.12 23.44
C PRO A 756 -18.54 14.29 24.91
N ILE A 757 -17.22 14.40 25.14
CA ILE A 757 -16.67 14.59 26.47
C ILE A 757 -17.20 15.86 27.17
N THR A 758 -17.78 15.71 28.35
CA THR A 758 -18.12 16.79 29.24
C THR A 758 -17.63 16.42 30.65
N PRO A 759 -16.63 17.14 31.20
CA PRO A 759 -16.07 16.84 32.51
C PRO A 759 -17.13 16.87 33.60
N GLY A 760 -17.16 15.80 34.41
CA GLY A 760 -18.11 15.70 35.53
C GLY A 760 -19.56 15.52 35.12
N SER A 761 -19.85 15.08 33.88
CA SER A 761 -21.21 14.78 33.42
C SER A 761 -21.90 13.70 34.27
N ASP A 762 -21.13 12.72 34.75
CA ASP A 762 -21.60 11.70 35.69
C ASP A 762 -21.05 11.99 37.08
N LYS A 763 -21.96 12.13 38.09
CA LYS A 763 -21.63 12.34 39.47
C LYS A 763 -22.00 11.11 40.28
N VAL A 764 -21.00 10.32 40.65
CA VAL A 764 -21.18 9.02 41.29
C VAL A 764 -20.83 9.14 42.79
N PRO A 765 -21.80 9.06 43.70
CA PRO A 765 -21.51 8.99 45.14
C PRO A 765 -20.76 7.69 45.46
N VAL A 766 -19.63 7.78 46.11
CA VAL A 766 -18.79 6.68 46.53
C VAL A 766 -18.30 6.80 47.95
N THR A 767 -17.92 5.67 48.57
CA THR A 767 -17.20 5.66 49.85
C THR A 767 -15.80 5.11 49.60
N LEU A 768 -14.80 5.89 49.95
CA LEU A 768 -13.41 5.45 50.00
C LEU A 768 -13.15 4.80 51.35
N CYS A 769 -12.62 3.57 51.33
CA CYS A 769 -12.14 2.89 52.53
C CYS A 769 -10.80 3.50 52.97
N ALA A 770 -10.45 3.36 54.26
CA ALA A 770 -9.09 3.65 54.70
C ALA A 770 -8.09 2.71 54.02
N GLY A 771 -7.03 3.26 53.46
CA GLY A 771 -6.06 2.54 52.64
C GLY A 771 -6.28 2.70 51.15
N TRP A 772 -5.84 1.72 50.37
CA TRP A 772 -5.91 1.74 48.89
C TRP A 772 -7.28 1.31 48.38
N ASN A 773 -7.80 2.04 47.43
CA ASN A 773 -9.09 1.84 46.76
C ASN A 773 -8.82 1.64 45.26
N PRO A 774 -8.79 0.39 44.76
CA PRO A 774 -8.69 0.11 43.33
C PRO A 774 -9.89 0.67 42.59
N LEU A 775 -9.62 1.39 41.50
CA LEU A 775 -10.61 2.00 40.59
C LEU A 775 -10.36 1.48 39.16
N LEU A 776 -11.40 0.90 38.58
CA LEU A 776 -11.39 0.40 37.19
C LEU A 776 -12.50 1.11 36.40
N LEU A 777 -12.16 1.63 35.26
CA LEU A 777 -13.08 2.19 34.26
C LEU A 777 -13.13 1.31 33.02
N LYS A 778 -14.30 1.17 32.44
CA LYS A 778 -14.54 0.70 31.08
C LYS A 778 -15.11 1.84 30.27
N ILE A 779 -14.52 2.19 29.13
CA ILE A 779 -14.94 3.32 28.30
C ILE A 779 -15.14 2.81 26.87
N THR A 780 -16.35 2.99 26.33
CA THR A 780 -16.69 2.62 24.96
C THR A 780 -16.33 3.72 24.00
N GLN A 781 -16.11 3.34 22.75
CA GLN A 781 -15.82 4.22 21.62
C GLN A 781 -16.77 3.93 20.48
N ASN A 782 -17.57 4.93 20.10
CA ASN A 782 -18.39 4.90 18.90
C ASN A 782 -17.60 5.39 17.68
N ASN A 783 -17.39 6.69 17.57
CA ASN A 783 -16.62 7.35 16.51
C ASN A 783 -16.07 8.70 17.00
N LEU A 784 -15.14 9.30 16.24
CA LEU A 784 -14.49 10.58 16.53
C LEU A 784 -13.64 10.56 17.80
N GLY A 785 -14.04 11.26 18.87
CA GLY A 785 -13.29 11.37 20.13
C GLY A 785 -13.32 10.07 20.95
N TRP A 786 -12.33 9.84 21.80
CA TRP A 786 -12.31 8.78 22.81
C TRP A 786 -11.50 9.23 24.02
N GLU A 787 -12.14 9.94 24.87
CA GLU A 787 -11.50 10.65 25.96
C GLU A 787 -12.25 10.46 27.28
N PHE A 788 -11.56 10.61 28.40
CA PHE A 788 -12.23 10.71 29.71
C PHE A 788 -11.50 11.64 30.66
N SER A 789 -12.23 12.08 31.67
CA SER A 789 -11.69 12.80 32.82
C SER A 789 -12.32 12.28 34.12
N ALA A 790 -11.55 12.18 35.19
CA ALA A 790 -12.03 11.72 36.49
C ALA A 790 -11.44 12.56 37.63
N ARG A 791 -12.27 12.96 38.56
CA ARG A 791 -11.82 13.58 39.81
C ARG A 791 -12.67 13.15 41.00
N LEU A 792 -12.08 13.15 42.17
CA LEU A 792 -12.78 12.89 43.45
C LEU A 792 -12.93 14.17 44.23
N VAL A 793 -14.16 14.48 44.59
CA VAL A 793 -14.51 15.67 45.39
C VAL A 793 -15.31 15.26 46.64
N ARG A 794 -15.38 16.14 47.62
CA ARG A 794 -16.27 15.99 48.77
C ARG A 794 -17.73 16.09 48.34
N PRO A 795 -18.70 15.58 49.13
CA PRO A 795 -20.12 15.72 48.79
C PRO A 795 -20.60 17.16 48.61
N ASP A 796 -19.91 18.13 49.22
CA ASP A 796 -20.15 19.57 49.09
C ASP A 796 -19.47 20.20 47.86
N GLY A 797 -18.78 19.39 47.01
CA GLY A 797 -18.07 19.84 45.83
C GLY A 797 -16.66 20.37 46.10
N ALA A 798 -16.22 20.47 47.34
CA ALA A 798 -14.88 20.91 47.68
C ALA A 798 -13.82 19.84 47.38
N ARG A 799 -12.58 20.26 47.21
CA ARG A 799 -11.44 19.38 46.96
C ARG A 799 -11.27 18.37 48.11
N LEU A 800 -10.96 17.11 47.74
CA LEU A 800 -10.61 16.06 48.66
C LEU A 800 -9.08 16.05 48.81
N GLU A 801 -8.61 16.43 50.01
CA GLU A 801 -7.18 16.52 50.31
C GLU A 801 -6.62 15.18 50.81
N GLY A 802 -5.30 15.00 50.77
CA GLY A 802 -4.60 13.82 51.30
C GLY A 802 -4.70 12.55 50.42
N LEU A 803 -5.25 12.65 49.24
CA LEU A 803 -5.26 11.52 48.29
C LEU A 803 -3.88 11.30 47.67
N ARG A 804 -3.49 10.01 47.56
CA ARG A 804 -2.35 9.59 46.73
C ARG A 804 -2.85 8.63 45.66
N VAL A 805 -2.28 8.69 44.47
CA VAL A 805 -2.71 7.88 43.30
C VAL A 805 -1.55 7.03 42.82
N GLU A 806 -1.77 5.73 42.66
CA GLU A 806 -0.75 4.80 42.19
C GLU A 806 -1.34 3.91 41.07
N PRO A 807 -0.92 4.09 39.80
CA PRO A 807 -1.40 3.26 38.72
C PRO A 807 -0.80 1.87 38.80
N GLY A 808 -1.62 0.83 38.58
CA GLY A 808 -1.16 -0.57 38.49
C GLY A 808 -0.92 -1.28 39.79
N ARG A 809 -1.19 -0.64 40.95
CA ARG A 809 -1.17 -1.35 42.23
C ARG A 809 -2.25 -2.44 42.19
N ARG A 810 -1.81 -3.66 42.51
CA ARG A 810 -2.72 -4.81 42.74
C ARG A 810 -3.10 -4.85 44.23
N GLU A 811 -4.23 -5.44 44.54
CA GLU A 811 -4.68 -5.69 45.89
C GLU A 811 -3.63 -6.38 46.77
#